data_46166923163a89b0615018770e36dfcf
#
_entry.id   46166923163a89b0615018770e36dfcf
#
_cell.length_a   1.000
_cell.length_b   1.000
_cell.length_c   1.000
_cell.angle_alpha   90.00
_cell.angle_beta   90.00
_cell.angle_gamma   90.00
#
_symmetry.space_group_name_H-M   'P 1'
#
loop_
_entity.id
_entity.type
_entity.pdbx_description
1 polymer ?
#
loop_
_entity_poly.entity_id
_entity_poly.type
_entity_poly.pdbx_seq_one_letter_code
_entity_poly.pdbx_strand_id
1 'polypeptide(L)'
;MTVNSTGNYKKPYWMAANILVDSTLSIYNLGQNALPLTQANTTQIGYFEANDTTFPVQSGIVMVAAQNASDVISATNGNGNNVTFTDAELSSVLTQLGSSGYAIKDMVQIEFSFIAQSDSIMFNYCFGSHEYDGYTCSNFNDVFGFFLEGPYINGVSAPVNGSVVRNIATIPGTNVPIAVNTINSGTPSGSYPASNCSSANPNFVAHSGYYNASNGSITTLDGYTDKFTAKAEVQCGGWYTIRLKLANVSDAALSSAVFLEKQSLKGPELTIIDSTNVGNSFNDTMLVEGCNKNEIIFARNANLSVSMKIPIYVDTVLSTAVEGVDFSVLPDTLYLAPYQTADTLTFYVYDDNISEINESLTIVQDYIYTDCYNYPVRRMSYLIRDKDSLEGTLTLNAASDTVNCPGDSVELSVVATAFEGSFDGFWLVDSTYVPSRYFQVDGDTTFEYLLFDECGDTVLFTQDVFLKPYEPMTFERDTIRVCPGDSAYLAPVYLGGEDPLTFYWLDNLTQNNPRIILPWNDTTFVPFSVSDGCDVLLLDSALAINMPKPSAGFQYLNDPYVPLRVAFSEKAQNEVSWTWYLDSTVITGEEFEYDFARPGDFEVTQVVTSDFGCIDSITLIVAVETDFYLYIPTAFSPNNDGINDCFNIKGVGFEGIDFQIFNRWGNPVYSSQDESDCWDGTYNGKPLPIGAYSWRLMVDLPFDEIAIKEGILNIIR
;
A
#
# COMPACT_ATOMS: atom_id res chain seq x y z
N MET A 1 -3.01 14.21 -20.69
CA MET A 1 -1.57 13.90 -20.49
C MET A 1 -0.70 14.87 -21.28
N THR A 2 0.47 15.26 -20.76
CA THR A 2 1.52 15.97 -21.49
C THR A 2 2.77 15.13 -21.56
N VAL A 3 3.54 15.24 -22.66
CA VAL A 3 4.80 14.52 -22.84
C VAL A 3 5.88 15.47 -23.34
N ASN A 4 7.04 15.43 -22.69
CA ASN A 4 8.22 16.22 -23.05
C ASN A 4 9.41 15.30 -23.31
N SER A 5 9.88 15.25 -24.57
CA SER A 5 11.02 14.47 -25.01
C SER A 5 12.17 15.36 -25.52
N THR A 6 12.37 16.57 -24.97
CA THR A 6 13.40 17.52 -25.36
C THR A 6 14.48 17.69 -24.29
N GLY A 7 15.61 18.24 -24.64
CA GLY A 7 16.70 18.53 -23.71
C GLY A 7 17.22 17.28 -22.96
N ASN A 8 17.15 17.32 -21.63
CA ASN A 8 17.56 16.20 -20.77
C ASN A 8 16.52 15.07 -20.74
N TYR A 9 15.26 15.32 -21.04
CA TYR A 9 14.18 14.33 -21.04
C TYR A 9 14.30 13.30 -22.18
N LYS A 10 15.23 13.43 -23.08
CA LYS A 10 15.59 12.42 -24.08
C LYS A 10 16.85 11.62 -23.74
N LYS A 11 17.47 11.83 -22.57
CA LYS A 11 18.68 11.13 -22.13
C LYS A 11 18.32 10.04 -21.13
N PRO A 12 18.39 8.76 -21.48
CA PRO A 12 17.89 7.65 -20.66
C PRO A 12 18.47 7.62 -19.25
N TYR A 13 19.81 7.70 -19.15
CA TYR A 13 20.46 7.69 -17.83
C TYR A 13 20.08 8.93 -16.98
N TRP A 14 20.00 10.11 -17.60
CA TRP A 14 19.57 11.32 -16.89
C TRP A 14 18.13 11.16 -16.39
N MET A 15 17.25 10.58 -17.21
CA MET A 15 15.85 10.31 -16.85
C MET A 15 15.78 9.30 -15.70
N ALA A 16 16.54 8.21 -15.77
CA ALA A 16 16.61 7.25 -14.67
C ALA A 16 17.04 7.95 -13.37
N ALA A 17 18.15 8.71 -13.41
CA ALA A 17 18.76 9.33 -12.24
C ALA A 17 17.94 10.47 -11.62
N ASN A 18 17.13 11.20 -12.39
CA ASN A 18 16.46 12.42 -11.91
C ASN A 18 14.93 12.29 -11.86
N ILE A 19 14.37 11.28 -12.52
CA ILE A 19 12.92 11.06 -12.57
C ILE A 19 12.51 9.77 -11.90
N LEU A 20 13.09 8.62 -12.29
CA LEU A 20 12.68 7.30 -11.78
C LEU A 20 13.19 7.06 -10.35
N VAL A 21 14.46 7.38 -10.12
CA VAL A 21 15.17 7.10 -8.87
C VAL A 21 14.95 8.24 -7.88
N ASP A 22 14.65 7.88 -6.65
CA ASP A 22 14.59 8.80 -5.52
C ASP A 22 16.01 9.20 -5.07
N SER A 23 16.15 10.33 -4.37
CA SER A 23 17.42 10.84 -3.85
C SER A 23 18.12 9.90 -2.84
N THR A 24 17.40 8.91 -2.33
CA THR A 24 17.91 7.92 -1.36
C THR A 24 18.75 6.82 -2.02
N LEU A 25 18.68 6.64 -3.32
CA LEU A 25 19.44 5.62 -4.06
C LEU A 25 20.34 6.26 -5.10
N SER A 26 21.63 5.91 -5.09
CA SER A 26 22.58 6.33 -6.12
C SER A 26 22.65 5.31 -7.26
N ILE A 27 22.59 5.79 -8.49
CA ILE A 27 22.76 4.97 -9.68
C ILE A 27 24.02 5.34 -10.45
N TYR A 28 24.53 4.41 -11.21
CA TYR A 28 25.77 4.53 -11.96
C TYR A 28 25.56 4.19 -13.43
N ASN A 29 26.20 4.95 -14.30
CA ASN A 29 26.31 4.63 -15.70
C ASN A 29 27.69 3.98 -15.94
N LEU A 30 27.74 2.66 -15.97
CA LEU A 30 28.98 1.93 -16.22
C LEU A 30 29.39 1.93 -17.70
N GLY A 31 28.63 2.59 -18.54
CA GLY A 31 28.51 2.36 -19.90
C GLY A 31 29.50 2.97 -20.85
N GLN A 32 30.52 2.29 -21.24
CA GLN A 32 31.03 2.41 -22.63
C GLN A 32 30.41 1.36 -23.57
N ASN A 33 29.57 0.50 -23.01
CA ASN A 33 28.80 -0.51 -23.73
C ASN A 33 27.32 -0.49 -23.39
N ALA A 34 26.78 0.60 -22.80
CA ALA A 34 25.40 0.90 -23.08
C ALA A 34 25.30 0.76 -24.57
N LEU A 35 24.67 -0.32 -25.02
CA LEU A 35 24.30 -0.49 -26.43
C LEU A 35 23.92 0.89 -26.87
N PRO A 36 24.50 1.41 -27.93
CA PRO A 36 24.08 2.68 -28.42
C PRO A 36 22.58 2.58 -28.36
N LEU A 37 21.95 3.50 -27.66
CA LEU A 37 20.61 3.84 -27.97
C LEU A 37 20.63 3.89 -29.44
N THR A 38 20.27 2.78 -30.04
CA THR A 38 20.67 2.55 -31.39
C THR A 38 19.98 3.60 -32.10
N GLN A 39 20.89 4.45 -32.44
CA GLN A 39 20.64 5.18 -33.61
C GLN A 39 19.25 5.76 -33.64
N ALA A 40 19.31 6.95 -33.55
CA ALA A 40 18.40 7.87 -34.15
C ALA A 40 17.25 8.35 -33.31
N ASN A 41 16.72 7.70 -32.33
CA ASN A 41 15.60 8.34 -31.67
C ASN A 41 15.68 8.31 -30.14
N THR A 42 16.49 9.22 -29.59
CA THR A 42 16.34 9.68 -28.21
C THR A 42 14.94 10.26 -27.91
N THR A 43 14.08 10.35 -28.91
CA THR A 43 12.68 10.80 -28.81
C THR A 43 11.70 9.72 -28.38
N GLN A 44 12.10 8.44 -28.34
CA GLN A 44 11.29 7.32 -27.85
C GLN A 44 11.10 7.34 -26.32
N ILE A 45 11.81 8.21 -25.62
CA ILE A 45 11.70 8.40 -24.18
C ILE A 45 11.30 9.84 -23.90
N GLY A 46 10.43 10.03 -22.91
CA GLY A 46 10.00 11.36 -22.48
C GLY A 46 9.56 11.40 -21.03
N TYR A 47 9.51 12.61 -20.48
CA TYR A 47 8.84 12.89 -19.22
C TYR A 47 7.35 13.12 -19.48
N PHE A 48 6.47 12.49 -18.69
CA PHE A 48 5.03 12.69 -18.81
C PHE A 48 4.40 13.17 -17.51
N GLU A 49 3.28 13.86 -17.64
CA GLU A 49 2.32 14.19 -16.57
C GLU A 49 0.91 13.87 -17.06
N ALA A 50 0.17 13.09 -16.29
CA ALA A 50 -1.13 12.57 -16.70
C ALA A 50 -2.23 13.64 -16.75
N ASN A 51 -2.20 14.62 -15.86
CA ASN A 51 -3.22 15.67 -15.69
C ASN A 51 -4.63 15.12 -15.38
N ASP A 52 -4.72 13.85 -14.99
CA ASP A 52 -5.97 13.17 -14.66
C ASP A 52 -5.68 12.08 -13.62
N THR A 53 -6.37 12.14 -12.49
CA THR A 53 -6.14 11.25 -11.34
C THR A 53 -6.58 9.79 -11.59
N THR A 54 -7.34 9.54 -12.64
CA THR A 54 -7.79 8.18 -13.00
C THR A 54 -6.72 7.38 -13.75
N PHE A 55 -5.70 8.03 -14.33
CA PHE A 55 -4.60 7.30 -14.94
C PHE A 55 -3.72 6.66 -13.86
N PRO A 56 -3.31 5.39 -14.01
CA PRO A 56 -2.65 4.63 -12.94
C PRO A 56 -1.35 5.25 -12.42
N VAL A 57 -0.60 5.95 -13.28
CA VAL A 57 0.67 6.61 -12.95
C VAL A 57 0.57 8.10 -13.29
N GLN A 58 0.79 8.97 -12.30
CA GLN A 58 0.50 10.40 -12.48
C GLN A 58 1.60 11.17 -13.21
N SER A 59 2.85 10.82 -13.00
CA SER A 59 3.99 11.43 -13.68
C SER A 59 5.21 10.50 -13.65
N GLY A 60 6.13 10.71 -14.62
CA GLY A 60 7.33 9.90 -14.67
C GLY A 60 7.95 9.81 -16.04
N ILE A 61 8.52 8.65 -16.36
CA ILE A 61 9.13 8.35 -17.65
C ILE A 61 8.15 7.56 -18.50
N VAL A 62 7.95 7.97 -19.74
CA VAL A 62 7.32 7.13 -20.75
C VAL A 62 8.36 6.63 -21.74
N MET A 63 8.35 5.32 -21.99
CA MET A 63 9.12 4.62 -23.03
C MET A 63 8.14 4.14 -24.09
N VAL A 64 8.42 4.35 -25.37
CA VAL A 64 7.49 4.01 -26.45
C VAL A 64 8.21 3.27 -27.56
N ALA A 65 7.66 2.17 -28.02
CA ALA A 65 8.13 1.42 -29.20
C ALA A 65 7.61 2.07 -30.49
N ALA A 66 7.86 3.38 -30.67
CA ALA A 66 7.44 4.21 -31.80
C ALA A 66 8.56 5.19 -32.19
N GLN A 67 8.25 6.16 -33.05
CA GLN A 67 9.21 7.21 -33.41
C GLN A 67 9.44 8.21 -32.28
N ASN A 68 8.37 8.55 -31.52
CA ASN A 68 8.43 9.58 -30.49
C ASN A 68 7.63 9.19 -29.27
N ALA A 69 8.08 9.59 -28.09
CA ALA A 69 7.35 9.42 -26.84
C ALA A 69 6.00 10.17 -26.83
N SER A 70 5.88 11.24 -27.59
CA SER A 70 4.62 11.99 -27.77
C SER A 70 3.56 11.24 -28.58
N ASP A 71 3.89 10.10 -29.17
CA ASP A 71 2.92 9.30 -29.95
C ASP A 71 1.80 8.72 -29.05
N VAL A 72 2.04 8.60 -27.75
CA VAL A 72 1.01 8.19 -26.76
C VAL A 72 -0.08 9.25 -26.52
N ILE A 73 0.10 10.47 -27.02
CA ILE A 73 -0.87 11.57 -26.94
C ILE A 73 -1.19 12.19 -28.31
N SER A 74 -0.67 11.61 -29.39
CA SER A 74 -0.88 12.06 -30.76
C SER A 74 -1.97 11.23 -31.43
N ALA A 75 -2.82 11.86 -32.23
CA ALA A 75 -3.86 11.18 -32.99
C ALA A 75 -3.34 10.25 -34.13
N THR A 76 -2.02 10.14 -34.28
CA THR A 76 -1.38 9.18 -35.19
C THR A 76 -1.06 7.92 -34.41
N ASN A 77 -1.43 6.75 -34.89
CA ASN A 77 -1.24 5.44 -34.26
C ASN A 77 0.23 5.01 -34.07
N GLY A 78 1.16 5.95 -33.88
CA GLY A 78 2.54 5.75 -33.47
C GLY A 78 3.29 4.67 -34.25
N ASN A 79 3.55 4.87 -35.55
CA ASN A 79 4.38 3.91 -36.27
C ASN A 79 5.87 4.04 -35.85
N GLY A 80 6.54 2.91 -35.73
CA GLY A 80 7.99 2.85 -35.51
C GLY A 80 8.81 3.12 -36.79
N ASN A 81 10.13 2.98 -36.69
CA ASN A 81 11.06 3.15 -37.79
C ASN A 81 11.34 1.84 -38.55
N ASN A 82 10.71 0.74 -38.14
CA ASN A 82 10.88 -0.62 -38.69
C ASN A 82 12.32 -1.14 -38.60
N VAL A 83 13.08 -0.76 -37.59
CA VAL A 83 14.43 -1.22 -37.33
C VAL A 83 14.41 -2.55 -36.59
N THR A 84 15.03 -3.58 -37.14
CA THR A 84 15.10 -4.91 -36.53
C THR A 84 16.26 -5.01 -35.56
N PHE A 85 16.01 -5.64 -34.41
CA PHE A 85 16.99 -5.90 -33.36
C PHE A 85 17.12 -7.39 -33.08
N THR A 86 18.27 -7.76 -32.55
CA THR A 86 18.50 -9.09 -31.96
C THR A 86 18.77 -8.88 -30.49
N ASP A 87 17.85 -9.33 -29.63
CA ASP A 87 17.96 -9.21 -28.18
C ASP A 87 17.57 -10.54 -27.53
N ALA A 88 18.52 -11.14 -26.80
CA ALA A 88 18.31 -12.45 -26.19
C ALA A 88 17.30 -12.42 -25.03
N GLU A 89 17.24 -11.31 -24.28
CA GLU A 89 16.35 -11.16 -23.13
C GLU A 89 14.91 -11.02 -23.60
N LEU A 90 14.62 -10.13 -24.54
CA LEU A 90 13.29 -10.01 -25.14
C LEU A 90 12.88 -11.27 -25.91
N SER A 91 13.82 -11.92 -26.61
CA SER A 91 13.55 -13.21 -27.27
C SER A 91 13.16 -14.30 -26.27
N SER A 92 13.73 -14.29 -25.08
CA SER A 92 13.33 -15.19 -23.99
C SER A 92 11.89 -14.90 -23.53
N VAL A 93 11.51 -13.63 -23.40
CA VAL A 93 10.13 -13.24 -23.05
C VAL A 93 9.17 -13.66 -24.16
N LEU A 94 9.51 -13.42 -25.44
CA LEU A 94 8.70 -13.88 -26.58
C LEU A 94 8.49 -15.40 -26.57
N THR A 95 9.52 -16.15 -26.18
CA THR A 95 9.38 -17.61 -26.04
C THR A 95 8.40 -18.00 -24.97
N GLN A 96 8.40 -17.30 -23.83
CA GLN A 96 7.43 -17.51 -22.73
C GLN A 96 6.00 -17.13 -23.15
N LEU A 97 5.86 -16.13 -24.00
CA LEU A 97 4.59 -15.67 -24.55
C LEU A 97 4.06 -16.53 -25.73
N GLY A 98 4.78 -17.60 -26.11
CA GLY A 98 4.39 -18.43 -27.24
C GLY A 98 4.69 -17.79 -28.61
N SER A 99 5.46 -16.71 -28.66
CA SER A 99 5.80 -15.92 -29.85
C SER A 99 7.26 -16.08 -30.27
N SER A 100 7.83 -17.27 -30.09
CA SER A 100 9.21 -17.58 -30.43
C SER A 100 9.49 -17.42 -31.93
N GLY A 101 10.59 -16.73 -32.25
CA GLY A 101 11.04 -16.54 -33.63
C GLY A 101 10.47 -15.33 -34.36
N TYR A 102 9.61 -14.55 -33.75
CA TYR A 102 9.14 -13.27 -34.28
C TYR A 102 10.25 -12.20 -34.19
N ALA A 103 10.25 -11.28 -35.15
CA ALA A 103 11.24 -10.20 -35.19
C ALA A 103 10.95 -9.12 -34.14
N ILE A 104 11.97 -8.72 -33.42
CA ILE A 104 11.94 -7.59 -32.50
C ILE A 104 12.19 -6.31 -33.31
N LYS A 105 11.31 -5.32 -33.18
CA LYS A 105 11.36 -4.06 -33.91
C LYS A 105 11.37 -2.86 -32.96
N ASP A 106 12.02 -1.80 -33.40
CA ASP A 106 11.98 -0.46 -32.78
C ASP A 106 12.20 -0.46 -31.27
N MET A 107 13.15 -1.27 -30.81
CA MET A 107 13.47 -1.45 -29.40
C MET A 107 13.96 -0.14 -28.77
N VAL A 108 13.40 0.16 -27.61
CA VAL A 108 13.85 1.23 -26.70
C VAL A 108 14.35 0.62 -25.39
N GLN A 109 15.42 1.18 -24.84
CA GLN A 109 16.04 0.69 -23.60
C GLN A 109 16.47 1.84 -22.69
N ILE A 110 16.24 1.66 -21.39
CA ILE A 110 16.89 2.39 -20.31
C ILE A 110 17.73 1.41 -19.52
N GLU A 111 19.02 1.71 -19.31
CA GLU A 111 19.93 0.86 -18.55
C GLU A 111 20.69 1.70 -17.53
N PHE A 112 20.82 1.18 -16.32
CA PHE A 112 21.67 1.74 -15.28
C PHE A 112 22.04 0.66 -14.26
N SER A 113 23.09 0.92 -13.49
CA SER A 113 23.53 0.04 -12.42
C SER A 113 23.46 0.73 -11.07
N PHE A 114 23.35 -0.06 -10.02
CA PHE A 114 23.32 0.42 -8.64
C PHE A 114 23.89 -0.64 -7.69
N ILE A 115 24.27 -0.19 -6.49
CA ILE A 115 24.56 -1.08 -5.38
C ILE A 115 23.28 -1.18 -4.54
N ALA A 116 22.81 -2.40 -4.31
CA ALA A 116 21.64 -2.63 -3.49
C ALA A 116 21.93 -2.24 -2.03
N GLN A 117 21.16 -1.31 -1.51
CA GLN A 117 21.24 -0.83 -0.14
C GLN A 117 20.13 -1.45 0.75
N SER A 118 19.39 -2.41 0.21
CA SER A 118 18.32 -3.13 0.88
C SER A 118 18.26 -4.58 0.41
N ASP A 119 17.44 -5.38 1.08
CA ASP A 119 17.14 -6.77 0.71
C ASP A 119 16.14 -6.89 -0.45
N SER A 120 15.60 -5.78 -0.90
CA SER A 120 14.65 -5.74 -2.01
C SER A 120 14.71 -4.43 -2.78
N ILE A 121 14.34 -4.48 -4.05
CA ILE A 121 14.08 -3.30 -4.88
C ILE A 121 12.66 -3.35 -5.41
N MET A 122 12.08 -2.17 -5.63
CA MET A 122 10.77 -2.04 -6.25
C MET A 122 10.61 -0.69 -6.95
N PHE A 123 9.83 -0.67 -8.01
CA PHE A 123 9.34 0.56 -8.65
C PHE A 123 8.03 0.30 -9.37
N ASN A 124 7.27 1.37 -9.60
CA ASN A 124 5.92 1.29 -10.12
C ASN A 124 5.88 1.62 -11.62
N TYR A 125 4.98 0.95 -12.33
CA TYR A 125 4.80 1.15 -13.77
C TYR A 125 3.38 0.79 -14.22
N CYS A 126 3.05 1.21 -15.45
CA CYS A 126 1.86 0.84 -16.19
C CYS A 126 2.28 0.54 -17.63
N PHE A 127 1.66 -0.46 -18.25
CA PHE A 127 1.84 -0.79 -19.65
C PHE A 127 0.60 -0.36 -20.44
N GLY A 128 0.77 0.18 -21.63
CA GLY A 128 -0.32 0.53 -22.53
C GLY A 128 0.02 0.24 -23.98
N SER A 129 -0.98 0.04 -24.82
CA SER A 129 -0.75 -0.32 -26.22
C SER A 129 -1.92 0.14 -27.10
N HIS A 130 -1.61 0.46 -28.37
CA HIS A 130 -2.58 0.59 -29.47
C HIS A 130 -3.02 -0.78 -30.03
N GLU A 131 -2.45 -1.88 -29.57
CA GLU A 131 -2.88 -3.22 -29.96
C GLU A 131 -4.06 -3.74 -29.15
N TYR A 132 -4.43 -3.07 -28.04
CA TYR A 132 -5.58 -3.45 -27.26
C TYR A 132 -6.86 -3.35 -28.08
N ASP A 133 -7.78 -4.27 -27.79
CA ASP A 133 -9.07 -4.49 -28.42
C ASP A 133 -9.02 -4.81 -29.93
N GLY A 134 -8.08 -4.24 -30.69
CA GLY A 134 -7.91 -4.54 -32.12
C GLY A 134 -7.15 -5.82 -32.42
N TYR A 135 -6.15 -6.13 -31.60
CA TYR A 135 -5.18 -7.23 -31.82
C TYR A 135 -5.04 -8.16 -30.61
N THR A 136 -5.96 -8.12 -29.67
CA THR A 136 -6.01 -9.04 -28.53
C THR A 136 -6.05 -10.49 -28.99
N CYS A 137 -5.16 -11.30 -28.47
CA CYS A 137 -4.91 -12.69 -28.87
C CYS A 137 -4.35 -12.85 -30.29
N SER A 138 -3.79 -11.81 -30.89
CA SER A 138 -3.09 -11.88 -32.16
C SER A 138 -1.66 -12.46 -32.04
N ASN A 139 -1.00 -12.58 -33.17
CA ASN A 139 0.44 -12.88 -33.20
C ASN A 139 1.33 -11.62 -33.09
N PHE A 140 0.73 -10.44 -33.19
CA PHE A 140 1.37 -9.14 -32.94
C PHE A 140 1.25 -8.83 -31.47
N ASN A 141 2.21 -9.27 -30.68
CA ASN A 141 2.15 -9.15 -29.22
C ASN A 141 3.42 -8.46 -28.75
N ASP A 142 3.38 -7.15 -28.71
CA ASP A 142 4.49 -6.31 -28.32
C ASP A 142 5.09 -6.75 -26.99
N VAL A 143 6.39 -6.65 -26.89
CA VAL A 143 7.16 -7.24 -25.80
C VAL A 143 7.89 -6.18 -25.01
N PHE A 144 7.80 -6.30 -23.70
CA PHE A 144 8.68 -5.58 -22.80
C PHE A 144 9.17 -6.46 -21.66
N GLY A 145 10.22 -6.00 -20.97
CA GLY A 145 10.74 -6.65 -19.79
C GLY A 145 11.65 -5.73 -19.01
N PHE A 146 11.70 -5.95 -17.70
CA PHE A 146 12.61 -5.30 -16.78
C PHE A 146 13.62 -6.34 -16.30
N PHE A 147 14.77 -6.38 -16.96
CA PHE A 147 15.79 -7.39 -16.72
C PHE A 147 16.75 -6.89 -15.65
N LEU A 148 16.61 -7.47 -14.47
CA LEU A 148 17.53 -7.26 -13.36
C LEU A 148 18.64 -8.29 -13.46
N GLU A 149 19.88 -7.82 -13.43
CA GLU A 149 21.09 -8.64 -13.43
C GLU A 149 21.90 -8.37 -12.17
N GLY A 150 22.36 -9.44 -11.51
CA GLY A 150 23.14 -9.28 -10.30
C GLY A 150 23.54 -10.61 -9.63
N PRO A 151 24.16 -10.54 -8.45
CA PRO A 151 24.68 -11.71 -7.76
C PRO A 151 23.58 -12.61 -7.18
N TYR A 152 22.40 -12.05 -6.88
CA TYR A 152 21.29 -12.77 -6.27
C TYR A 152 19.97 -12.08 -6.63
N ILE A 153 18.99 -12.81 -7.12
CA ILE A 153 17.66 -12.29 -7.46
C ILE A 153 16.62 -13.33 -7.12
N ASN A 154 15.64 -12.98 -6.24
CA ASN A 154 14.50 -13.82 -5.86
C ASN A 154 14.94 -15.25 -5.49
N GLY A 155 15.88 -15.37 -4.56
CA GLY A 155 16.39 -16.65 -4.07
C GLY A 155 17.35 -17.40 -4.98
N VAL A 156 17.65 -16.88 -6.17
CA VAL A 156 18.62 -17.46 -7.09
C VAL A 156 19.93 -16.70 -7.01
N SER A 157 21.00 -17.37 -6.65
CA SER A 157 22.34 -16.78 -6.58
C SER A 157 23.15 -17.07 -7.84
N ALA A 158 23.93 -16.08 -8.22
CA ALA A 158 24.85 -16.22 -9.35
C ALA A 158 26.02 -17.14 -9.04
N PRO A 159 26.62 -17.77 -10.07
CA PRO A 159 27.89 -18.44 -9.94
C PRO A 159 29.03 -17.48 -9.51
N VAL A 160 30.12 -18.00 -9.00
CA VAL A 160 31.29 -17.15 -8.66
C VAL A 160 31.78 -16.39 -9.91
N ASN A 161 31.87 -15.06 -9.79
CA ASN A 161 32.16 -14.11 -10.86
C ASN A 161 31.13 -14.07 -12.01
N GLY A 162 29.92 -14.57 -11.81
CA GLY A 162 28.81 -14.48 -12.76
C GLY A 162 27.68 -13.61 -12.28
N SER A 163 26.62 -13.58 -13.07
CA SER A 163 25.37 -12.89 -12.71
C SER A 163 24.15 -13.77 -13.02
N VAL A 164 23.04 -13.50 -12.33
CA VAL A 164 21.72 -13.99 -12.68
C VAL A 164 20.96 -12.87 -13.34
N VAL A 165 20.22 -13.17 -14.40
CA VAL A 165 19.30 -12.23 -15.06
C VAL A 165 17.87 -12.71 -14.86
N ARG A 166 16.98 -11.81 -14.44
CA ARG A 166 15.55 -12.08 -14.27
C ARG A 166 14.71 -10.94 -14.82
N ASN A 167 13.66 -11.30 -15.55
CA ASN A 167 12.58 -10.35 -15.84
C ASN A 167 11.71 -10.18 -14.61
N ILE A 168 11.59 -8.95 -14.11
CA ILE A 168 10.76 -8.61 -12.95
C ILE A 168 9.47 -7.88 -13.35
N ALA A 169 9.22 -7.69 -14.65
CA ALA A 169 7.96 -7.17 -15.18
C ALA A 169 6.99 -8.33 -15.45
N THR A 170 6.35 -8.81 -14.41
CA THR A 170 5.42 -9.94 -14.47
C THR A 170 4.09 -9.60 -13.81
N ILE A 171 3.05 -10.33 -14.19
CA ILE A 171 1.74 -10.23 -13.53
C ILE A 171 1.90 -10.58 -12.05
N PRO A 172 1.36 -9.78 -11.10
CA PRO A 172 1.52 -10.01 -9.68
C PRO A 172 1.20 -11.44 -9.24
N GLY A 173 2.09 -12.04 -8.44
CA GLY A 173 1.93 -13.42 -7.97
C GLY A 173 2.23 -14.50 -9.01
N THR A 174 2.73 -14.14 -10.19
CA THR A 174 3.04 -15.08 -11.27
C THR A 174 4.44 -14.83 -11.86
N ASN A 175 4.90 -15.73 -12.72
CA ASN A 175 6.07 -15.51 -13.57
C ASN A 175 5.69 -15.16 -15.03
N VAL A 176 4.44 -14.82 -15.29
CA VAL A 176 3.94 -14.50 -16.62
C VAL A 176 4.31 -13.08 -16.98
N PRO A 177 5.05 -12.86 -18.07
CA PRO A 177 5.36 -11.51 -18.54
C PRO A 177 4.08 -10.74 -18.90
N ILE A 178 4.12 -9.42 -18.73
CA ILE A 178 3.02 -8.56 -19.12
C ILE A 178 3.14 -8.25 -20.61
N ALA A 179 2.06 -8.43 -21.34
CA ALA A 179 1.90 -8.13 -22.75
C ALA A 179 0.41 -8.03 -23.08
N VAL A 180 0.04 -7.57 -24.27
CA VAL A 180 -1.37 -7.48 -24.72
C VAL A 180 -2.08 -8.82 -24.60
N ASN A 181 -1.42 -9.93 -24.96
CA ASN A 181 -2.01 -11.26 -24.87
C ASN A 181 -2.08 -11.85 -23.46
N THR A 182 -1.45 -11.23 -22.47
CA THR A 182 -1.46 -11.74 -21.09
C THR A 182 -2.39 -10.95 -20.16
N ILE A 183 -2.61 -9.66 -20.47
CA ILE A 183 -3.58 -8.78 -19.78
C ILE A 183 -4.36 -8.03 -20.84
N ASN A 184 -5.66 -8.22 -20.88
CA ASN A 184 -6.57 -7.61 -21.85
C ASN A 184 -8.02 -7.71 -21.33
N SER A 185 -9.01 -7.35 -22.12
CA SER A 185 -10.44 -7.42 -21.78
C SER A 185 -10.97 -8.84 -21.46
N GLY A 186 -10.15 -9.87 -21.63
CA GLY A 186 -10.55 -11.28 -21.49
C GLY A 186 -11.27 -11.82 -22.76
N THR A 187 -11.41 -11.01 -23.79
CA THR A 187 -12.09 -11.37 -25.03
C THR A 187 -11.15 -11.21 -26.23
N PRO A 188 -10.92 -12.27 -27.01
CA PRO A 188 -10.13 -12.19 -28.24
C PRO A 188 -10.73 -11.21 -29.25
N SER A 189 -9.89 -10.52 -30.01
CA SER A 189 -10.29 -9.57 -31.01
C SER A 189 -10.58 -10.23 -32.35
N GLY A 190 -11.69 -9.87 -32.98
CA GLY A 190 -12.04 -10.33 -34.32
C GLY A 190 -12.04 -11.86 -34.46
N SER A 191 -11.21 -12.40 -35.38
CA SER A 191 -11.08 -13.82 -35.64
C SER A 191 -9.89 -14.50 -34.98
N TYR A 192 -9.14 -13.78 -34.09
CA TYR A 192 -8.00 -14.35 -33.44
C TYR A 192 -8.41 -15.43 -32.40
N PRO A 193 -7.70 -16.56 -32.35
CA PRO A 193 -8.09 -17.64 -31.46
C PRO A 193 -7.69 -17.35 -30.00
N ALA A 194 -8.58 -17.62 -29.06
CA ALA A 194 -8.29 -17.51 -27.63
C ALA A 194 -7.06 -18.34 -27.18
N SER A 195 -6.68 -19.37 -27.97
CA SER A 195 -5.50 -20.19 -27.70
C SER A 195 -4.20 -19.39 -27.71
N ASN A 196 -4.10 -18.27 -28.44
CA ASN A 196 -2.91 -17.44 -28.43
C ASN A 196 -2.75 -16.73 -27.08
N CYS A 197 -3.82 -16.18 -26.51
CA CYS A 197 -3.80 -15.63 -25.17
C CYS A 197 -3.57 -16.73 -24.12
N SER A 198 -4.29 -17.85 -24.19
CA SER A 198 -4.17 -18.91 -23.20
C SER A 198 -2.82 -19.63 -23.25
N SER A 199 -2.11 -19.61 -24.38
CA SER A 199 -0.74 -20.11 -24.48
C SER A 199 0.25 -19.16 -23.80
N ALA A 200 0.03 -17.85 -23.90
CA ALA A 200 0.83 -16.84 -23.22
C ALA A 200 0.51 -16.75 -21.72
N ASN A 201 -0.76 -16.86 -21.39
CA ASN A 201 -1.28 -16.79 -20.02
C ASN A 201 -2.56 -17.63 -19.91
N PRO A 202 -2.52 -18.84 -19.32
CA PRO A 202 -3.72 -19.66 -19.15
C PRO A 202 -4.85 -18.97 -18.37
N ASN A 203 -4.52 -17.98 -17.54
CA ASN A 203 -5.44 -17.24 -16.69
C ASN A 203 -5.78 -15.85 -17.25
N PHE A 204 -5.57 -15.57 -18.54
CA PHE A 204 -5.76 -14.24 -19.11
C PHE A 204 -7.16 -13.65 -18.88
N VAL A 205 -8.19 -14.50 -18.83
CA VAL A 205 -9.56 -14.07 -18.52
C VAL A 205 -9.69 -13.60 -17.07
N ALA A 206 -9.07 -14.31 -16.12
CA ALA A 206 -9.07 -13.91 -14.71
C ALA A 206 -8.25 -12.63 -14.48
N HIS A 207 -7.22 -12.40 -15.30
CA HIS A 207 -6.39 -11.19 -15.24
C HIS A 207 -6.97 -9.98 -15.99
N SER A 208 -8.15 -10.11 -16.58
CA SER A 208 -8.83 -8.98 -17.26
C SER A 208 -9.18 -7.82 -16.30
N GLY A 209 -9.27 -8.09 -14.99
CA GLY A 209 -9.46 -7.05 -13.98
C GLY A 209 -8.29 -6.06 -13.87
N TYR A 210 -7.12 -6.37 -14.43
CA TYR A 210 -5.98 -5.46 -14.51
C TYR A 210 -5.98 -4.58 -15.78
N TYR A 211 -6.93 -4.76 -16.67
CA TYR A 211 -7.03 -4.03 -17.93
C TYR A 211 -8.01 -2.87 -17.83
N ASN A 212 -7.60 -1.73 -18.37
CA ASN A 212 -8.40 -0.52 -18.48
C ASN A 212 -8.51 -0.12 -19.97
N ALA A 213 -9.72 -0.09 -20.50
CA ALA A 213 -9.96 0.43 -21.83
C ALA A 213 -9.76 1.95 -21.84
N SER A 214 -9.05 2.47 -22.84
CA SER A 214 -8.88 3.91 -23.02
C SER A 214 -10.01 4.51 -23.83
N ASN A 215 -10.49 5.66 -23.45
CA ASN A 215 -11.46 6.46 -24.22
C ASN A 215 -10.80 7.58 -25.04
N GLY A 216 -9.46 7.61 -25.08
CA GLY A 216 -8.69 8.62 -25.80
C GLY A 216 -8.56 9.98 -25.12
N SER A 217 -9.14 10.17 -23.93
CA SER A 217 -9.13 11.46 -23.24
C SER A 217 -7.79 11.77 -22.55
N ILE A 218 -7.09 10.75 -22.08
CA ILE A 218 -5.82 10.87 -21.33
C ILE A 218 -4.63 10.52 -22.23
N THR A 219 -4.71 9.42 -22.91
CA THR A 219 -3.75 8.88 -23.87
C THR A 219 -4.46 8.41 -25.11
N THR A 220 -3.78 8.41 -26.25
CA THR A 220 -4.32 7.88 -27.51
C THR A 220 -4.20 6.35 -27.63
N LEU A 221 -3.50 5.71 -26.69
CA LEU A 221 -3.45 4.24 -26.61
C LEU A 221 -4.86 3.68 -26.43
N ASP A 222 -5.14 2.50 -26.99
CA ASP A 222 -6.47 1.89 -26.95
C ASP A 222 -6.77 1.26 -25.58
N GLY A 223 -5.73 0.93 -24.81
CA GLY A 223 -5.87 0.46 -23.46
C GLY A 223 -4.57 0.49 -22.67
N TYR A 224 -4.69 0.31 -21.37
CA TYR A 224 -3.55 0.25 -20.45
C TYR A 224 -3.87 -0.62 -19.23
N THR A 225 -2.82 -1.05 -18.53
CA THR A 225 -2.95 -1.86 -17.32
C THR A 225 -3.16 -0.99 -16.08
N ASP A 226 -3.55 -1.59 -14.97
CA ASP A 226 -3.40 -1.00 -13.66
C ASP A 226 -1.93 -0.66 -13.37
N LYS A 227 -1.70 0.09 -12.28
CA LYS A 227 -0.37 0.31 -11.74
C LYS A 227 0.18 -0.98 -11.15
N PHE A 228 1.28 -1.47 -11.69
CA PHE A 228 2.02 -2.60 -11.17
C PHE A 228 3.27 -2.15 -10.43
N THR A 229 3.73 -2.98 -9.52
CA THR A 229 5.02 -2.83 -8.85
C THR A 229 5.95 -3.95 -9.32
N ALA A 230 6.99 -3.59 -10.08
CA ALA A 230 8.10 -4.48 -10.32
C ALA A 230 8.91 -4.61 -9.02
N LYS A 231 9.02 -5.81 -8.50
CA LYS A 231 9.70 -6.09 -7.23
C LYS A 231 10.66 -7.26 -7.38
N ALA A 232 11.82 -7.14 -6.75
CA ALA A 232 12.78 -8.25 -6.65
C ALA A 232 13.47 -8.23 -5.30
N GLU A 233 13.73 -9.41 -4.75
CA GLU A 233 14.68 -9.60 -3.68
C GLU A 233 16.10 -9.56 -4.23
N VAL A 234 16.97 -8.87 -3.52
CA VAL A 234 18.35 -8.63 -3.91
C VAL A 234 19.28 -8.87 -2.73
N GLN A 235 20.53 -9.13 -3.04
CA GLN A 235 21.55 -9.22 -2.00
C GLN A 235 22.05 -7.82 -1.66
N CYS A 236 21.98 -7.48 -0.39
CA CYS A 236 22.56 -6.27 0.17
C CYS A 236 24.05 -6.12 -0.21
N GLY A 237 24.47 -4.93 -0.61
CA GLY A 237 25.82 -4.62 -1.06
C GLY A 237 26.13 -5.20 -2.44
N GLY A 238 25.24 -5.97 -3.03
CA GLY A 238 25.40 -6.52 -4.36
C GLY A 238 25.34 -5.45 -5.44
N TRP A 239 26.13 -5.63 -6.47
CA TRP A 239 26.09 -4.78 -7.66
C TRP A 239 25.05 -5.31 -8.64
N TYR A 240 24.13 -4.45 -9.06
CA TYR A 240 23.03 -4.78 -9.96
C TYR A 240 23.03 -3.89 -11.19
N THR A 241 22.61 -4.45 -12.30
CA THR A 241 22.26 -3.71 -13.52
C THR A 241 20.81 -3.99 -13.86
N ILE A 242 20.04 -2.97 -14.12
CA ILE A 242 18.67 -3.09 -14.62
C ILE A 242 18.59 -2.57 -16.06
N ARG A 243 17.90 -3.34 -16.90
CA ARG A 243 17.61 -3.00 -18.30
C ARG A 243 16.10 -3.01 -18.48
N LEU A 244 15.55 -1.84 -18.69
CA LEU A 244 14.13 -1.63 -19.01
C LEU A 244 14.03 -1.60 -20.53
N LYS A 245 13.38 -2.59 -21.12
CA LYS A 245 13.31 -2.78 -22.57
C LYS A 245 11.86 -2.89 -23.04
N LEU A 246 11.54 -2.25 -24.16
CA LEU A 246 10.26 -2.34 -24.83
C LEU A 246 10.51 -2.41 -26.33
N ALA A 247 9.73 -3.22 -27.04
CA ALA A 247 9.84 -3.34 -28.49
C ALA A 247 8.53 -3.79 -29.13
N ASN A 248 8.30 -3.38 -30.36
CA ASN A 248 7.27 -3.95 -31.22
C ASN A 248 7.69 -5.34 -31.71
N VAL A 249 6.73 -6.18 -32.04
CA VAL A 249 6.93 -7.56 -32.49
C VAL A 249 6.32 -7.79 -33.87
N SER A 250 7.11 -8.33 -34.77
CA SER A 250 6.80 -8.63 -36.17
C SER A 250 6.72 -7.43 -37.11
N ASP A 251 6.05 -6.36 -36.76
CA ASP A 251 5.95 -5.15 -37.58
C ASP A 251 6.36 -3.90 -36.76
N ALA A 252 6.12 -2.73 -37.31
CA ALA A 252 6.42 -1.44 -36.68
C ALA A 252 5.19 -0.52 -36.68
N ALA A 253 4.01 -1.13 -36.79
CA ALA A 253 2.72 -0.42 -36.71
C ALA A 253 2.15 -0.60 -35.29
N LEU A 254 1.39 0.38 -34.81
CA LEU A 254 0.72 0.35 -33.51
C LEU A 254 1.70 0.22 -32.34
N SER A 255 1.98 1.31 -31.70
CA SER A 255 3.00 1.34 -30.63
C SER A 255 2.46 0.93 -29.28
N SER A 256 3.34 0.29 -28.53
CA SER A 256 3.20 0.09 -27.11
C SER A 256 4.03 1.07 -26.29
N ALA A 257 3.62 1.31 -25.05
CA ALA A 257 4.29 2.21 -24.14
C ALA A 257 4.39 1.62 -22.73
N VAL A 258 5.45 2.00 -22.02
CA VAL A 258 5.62 1.73 -20.59
C VAL A 258 5.78 3.06 -19.87
N PHE A 259 4.96 3.28 -18.85
CA PHE A 259 4.95 4.46 -17.99
C PHE A 259 5.57 4.08 -16.64
N LEU A 260 6.72 4.67 -16.30
CA LEU A 260 7.44 4.43 -15.05
C LEU A 260 7.15 5.58 -14.09
N GLU A 261 6.71 5.28 -12.88
CA GLU A 261 6.34 6.31 -11.90
C GLU A 261 7.55 7.06 -11.37
N LYS A 262 7.44 8.38 -11.31
CA LYS A 262 8.46 9.27 -10.78
C LYS A 262 8.82 8.91 -9.33
N GLN A 263 10.12 8.87 -9.02
CA GLN A 263 10.65 8.61 -7.68
C GLN A 263 10.12 7.34 -7.02
N SER A 264 9.74 6.34 -7.82
CA SER A 264 9.23 5.06 -7.30
C SER A 264 10.34 4.05 -7.00
N LEU A 265 11.54 4.18 -7.57
CA LEU A 265 12.72 3.39 -7.22
C LEU A 265 13.49 4.09 -6.10
N LYS A 266 13.37 3.55 -4.88
CA LYS A 266 13.89 4.16 -3.65
C LYS A 266 14.95 3.28 -3.01
N GLY A 267 15.86 3.93 -2.28
CA GLY A 267 16.75 3.29 -1.32
C GLY A 267 16.08 3.07 0.05
N PRO A 268 16.83 2.53 1.02
CA PRO A 268 16.34 2.39 2.38
C PRO A 268 16.21 3.75 3.06
N GLU A 269 15.08 3.96 3.69
CA GLU A 269 14.76 5.18 4.42
C GLU A 269 14.17 4.82 5.77
N LEU A 270 14.57 5.55 6.80
CA LEU A 270 13.89 5.61 8.09
C LEU A 270 13.17 6.95 8.15
N THR A 271 11.87 6.91 7.95
CA THR A 271 11.01 8.09 8.05
C THR A 271 10.64 8.29 9.51
N ILE A 272 10.81 9.52 10.00
CA ILE A 272 10.38 9.92 11.33
C ILE A 272 9.21 10.90 11.13
N ILE A 273 8.08 10.58 11.74
CA ILE A 273 6.86 11.38 11.67
C ILE A 273 6.51 11.78 13.09
N ASP A 274 6.54 13.07 13.34
CA ASP A 274 6.10 13.65 14.60
C ASP A 274 4.58 13.84 14.57
N SER A 275 3.92 13.40 15.62
CA SER A 275 2.51 13.64 15.90
C SER A 275 2.41 14.26 17.28
N THR A 276 2.57 15.57 17.34
CA THR A 276 2.28 16.35 18.55
C THR A 276 0.81 16.74 18.53
N ASN A 277 0.09 16.46 19.61
CA ASN A 277 -1.38 16.49 19.62
C ASN A 277 -2.00 17.82 20.10
N VAL A 278 -1.33 18.94 19.98
CA VAL A 278 -1.92 20.24 20.33
C VAL A 278 -1.98 21.14 19.12
N GLY A 279 -3.18 21.32 18.64
CA GLY A 279 -3.76 22.28 17.70
C GLY A 279 -2.91 22.82 16.53
N ASN A 280 -3.56 22.93 15.40
CA ASN A 280 -3.04 23.55 14.15
C ASN A 280 -2.52 25.00 14.30
N SER A 281 -2.46 25.53 15.51
CA SER A 281 -2.02 26.91 15.79
C SER A 281 -0.58 27.02 16.27
N PHE A 282 0.06 25.91 16.62
CA PHE A 282 1.45 25.86 17.08
C PHE A 282 2.30 25.07 16.09
N ASN A 283 3.58 25.43 15.98
CA ASN A 283 4.54 24.63 15.21
C ASN A 283 4.61 23.22 15.81
N ASP A 284 4.82 22.20 14.98
CA ASP A 284 4.96 20.78 15.34
C ASP A 284 6.07 20.50 16.39
N THR A 285 6.72 21.52 16.89
CA THR A 285 7.83 21.48 17.85
C THR A 285 7.46 22.01 19.25
N MET A 286 6.20 22.40 19.49
CA MET A 286 5.76 22.88 20.80
C MET A 286 5.00 21.80 21.54
N LEU A 287 5.43 21.45 22.73
CA LEU A 287 4.78 20.53 23.66
C LEU A 287 4.20 21.34 24.82
N VAL A 288 3.09 20.87 25.36
CA VAL A 288 2.39 21.52 26.47
C VAL A 288 2.35 20.57 27.65
N GLU A 289 2.65 21.07 28.86
CA GLU A 289 2.64 20.28 30.08
C GLU A 289 1.26 19.70 30.38
N GLY A 290 1.25 18.47 30.89
CA GLY A 290 0.01 17.78 31.23
C GLY A 290 -0.91 17.48 30.03
N CYS A 291 -0.50 17.87 28.84
CA CYS A 291 -1.29 17.75 27.62
C CYS A 291 -0.90 16.47 26.87
N ASN A 292 -1.83 15.55 26.77
CA ASN A 292 -1.83 14.36 25.91
C ASN A 292 -0.50 13.56 25.76
N LYS A 293 -0.59 12.37 25.23
CA LYS A 293 0.57 11.61 24.79
C LYS A 293 1.13 12.16 23.48
N ASN A 294 2.41 12.28 23.41
CA ASN A 294 3.14 12.64 22.19
C ASN A 294 3.66 11.37 21.54
N GLU A 295 3.61 11.33 20.23
CA GLU A 295 3.99 10.15 19.45
C GLU A 295 4.97 10.53 18.35
N ILE A 296 6.06 9.77 18.27
CA ILE A 296 7.03 9.84 17.18
C ILE A 296 7.03 8.48 16.50
N ILE A 297 6.60 8.44 15.25
CA ILE A 297 6.53 7.20 14.48
C ILE A 297 7.82 7.04 13.69
N PHE A 298 8.49 5.92 13.88
CA PHE A 298 9.66 5.50 13.11
C PHE A 298 9.26 4.44 12.12
N ALA A 299 9.29 4.77 10.83
CA ALA A 299 8.87 3.87 9.76
C ALA A 299 10.01 3.57 8.80
N ARG A 300 10.20 2.27 8.48
CA ARG A 300 11.18 1.81 7.50
C ARG A 300 10.50 1.27 6.24
N ASN A 301 11.12 1.51 5.09
CA ASN A 301 10.64 1.05 3.79
C ASN A 301 11.41 -0.16 3.24
N ALA A 302 12.50 -0.59 3.89
CA ALA A 302 13.42 -1.62 3.38
C ALA A 302 14.02 -2.48 4.51
N ASN A 303 14.73 -3.54 4.14
CA ASN A 303 15.36 -4.49 5.07
C ASN A 303 14.34 -5.13 6.02
N LEU A 304 13.16 -5.45 5.49
CA LEU A 304 12.04 -5.95 6.29
C LEU A 304 12.26 -7.37 6.81
N SER A 305 13.11 -8.16 6.18
CA SER A 305 13.40 -9.55 6.57
C SER A 305 14.15 -9.66 7.90
N VAL A 306 14.82 -8.58 8.33
CA VAL A 306 15.62 -8.54 9.57
C VAL A 306 15.00 -7.59 10.59
N SER A 307 15.31 -7.84 11.87
CA SER A 307 14.94 -6.90 12.92
C SER A 307 15.80 -5.64 12.85
N MET A 308 15.25 -4.52 13.30
CA MET A 308 15.98 -3.25 13.43
C MET A 308 15.88 -2.74 14.86
N LYS A 309 17.01 -2.35 15.43
CA LYS A 309 17.07 -1.63 16.70
C LYS A 309 17.31 -0.17 16.40
N ILE A 310 16.50 0.69 16.97
CA ILE A 310 16.58 2.14 16.84
C ILE A 310 16.98 2.69 18.20
N PRO A 311 18.27 2.97 18.46
CA PRO A 311 18.71 3.55 19.71
C PRO A 311 18.16 4.98 19.85
N ILE A 312 17.66 5.31 21.04
CA ILE A 312 17.06 6.60 21.34
C ILE A 312 17.66 7.10 22.66
N TYR A 313 17.95 8.38 22.75
CA TYR A 313 18.33 9.04 23.98
C TYR A 313 17.99 10.52 23.96
N VAL A 314 18.01 11.14 25.15
CA VAL A 314 17.85 12.59 25.30
C VAL A 314 19.22 13.26 25.20
N ASP A 315 19.35 14.26 24.35
CA ASP A 315 20.58 15.09 24.28
C ASP A 315 20.61 16.07 25.47
N THR A 316 21.25 15.67 26.55
CA THR A 316 21.31 16.44 27.81
C THR A 316 22.09 17.77 27.70
N VAL A 317 22.81 18.00 26.60
CA VAL A 317 23.49 19.28 26.33
C VAL A 317 22.54 20.28 25.66
N LEU A 318 21.62 19.78 24.87
CA LEU A 318 20.63 20.60 24.13
C LEU A 318 19.26 20.65 24.82
N SER A 319 19.04 19.81 25.84
CA SER A 319 17.81 19.78 26.63
C SER A 319 17.99 20.48 27.96
N THR A 320 17.00 21.30 28.34
CA THR A 320 16.84 21.79 29.72
C THR A 320 15.88 20.93 30.50
N ALA A 321 14.88 20.36 29.81
CA ALA A 321 13.91 19.41 30.36
C ALA A 321 14.59 18.12 30.87
N VAL A 322 14.13 17.61 32.00
CA VAL A 322 14.72 16.48 32.75
C VAL A 322 13.80 15.25 32.64
N GLU A 323 14.35 14.17 32.15
CA GLU A 323 13.65 12.90 32.04
C GLU A 323 13.16 12.37 33.39
N GLY A 324 11.89 11.95 33.45
CA GLY A 324 11.25 11.47 34.69
C GLY A 324 10.78 12.59 35.63
N VAL A 325 11.03 13.86 35.30
CA VAL A 325 10.53 15.05 36.00
C VAL A 325 9.55 15.78 35.08
N ASP A 326 10.00 16.28 33.93
CA ASP A 326 9.22 17.12 33.03
C ASP A 326 8.55 16.27 31.93
N PHE A 327 9.12 15.09 31.68
CA PHE A 327 8.50 14.11 30.72
C PHE A 327 8.81 12.67 31.15
N SER A 328 8.00 11.73 30.59
CA SER A 328 8.12 10.32 30.91
C SER A 328 9.44 9.72 30.43
N VAL A 329 9.97 8.73 31.16
CA VAL A 329 11.18 8.00 30.80
C VAL A 329 11.02 7.38 29.41
N LEU A 330 11.98 7.66 28.54
CA LEU A 330 12.01 7.10 27.19
C LEU A 330 12.68 5.71 27.19
N PRO A 331 12.29 4.82 26.28
CA PRO A 331 13.04 3.58 26.08
C PRO A 331 14.38 3.88 25.43
N ASP A 332 15.45 3.25 25.87
CA ASP A 332 16.79 3.38 25.25
C ASP A 332 16.81 2.89 23.79
N THR A 333 15.83 2.08 23.40
CA THR A 333 15.80 1.45 22.07
C THR A 333 14.37 1.08 21.70
N LEU A 334 13.93 1.45 20.50
CA LEU A 334 12.77 0.86 19.84
C LEU A 334 13.20 -0.35 19.02
N TYR A 335 12.29 -1.29 18.84
CA TYR A 335 12.56 -2.55 18.18
C TYR A 335 11.55 -2.88 17.12
N LEU A 336 11.96 -2.76 15.86
CA LEU A 336 11.18 -3.25 14.73
C LEU A 336 11.48 -4.74 14.50
N ALA A 337 10.49 -5.59 14.73
CA ALA A 337 10.58 -7.02 14.43
C ALA A 337 10.71 -7.26 12.90
N PRO A 338 11.15 -8.45 12.46
CA PRO A 338 11.09 -8.80 11.05
C PRO A 338 9.67 -8.58 10.49
N TYR A 339 9.60 -7.95 9.30
CA TYR A 339 8.39 -7.55 8.59
C TYR A 339 7.53 -6.45 9.25
N GLN A 340 7.89 -5.99 10.41
CA GLN A 340 7.30 -4.80 11.00
C GLN A 340 7.85 -3.55 10.29
N THR A 341 6.97 -2.70 9.78
CA THR A 341 7.33 -1.51 9.00
C THR A 341 7.46 -0.25 9.82
N ALA A 342 6.81 -0.18 10.98
CA ALA A 342 6.87 0.98 11.86
C ALA A 342 6.74 0.60 13.32
N ASP A 343 7.27 1.48 14.18
CA ASP A 343 7.04 1.48 15.63
C ASP A 343 6.89 2.92 16.12
N THR A 344 6.26 3.10 17.26
CA THR A 344 5.93 4.41 17.81
C THR A 344 6.57 4.62 19.16
N LEU A 345 7.37 5.67 19.28
CA LEU A 345 7.81 6.21 20.56
C LEU A 345 6.66 7.06 21.11
N THR A 346 6.11 6.62 22.22
CA THR A 346 5.08 7.37 22.95
C THR A 346 5.68 7.92 24.22
N PHE A 347 5.48 9.19 24.51
CA PHE A 347 5.90 9.84 25.75
C PHE A 347 4.88 10.88 26.20
N TYR A 348 4.95 11.25 27.48
CA TYR A 348 4.05 12.19 28.11
C TYR A 348 4.89 13.33 28.67
N VAL A 349 4.41 14.55 28.58
CA VAL A 349 4.95 15.73 29.27
C VAL A 349 4.12 15.93 30.54
N TYR A 350 4.79 16.07 31.66
CA TYR A 350 4.17 16.17 32.97
C TYR A 350 3.84 17.64 33.30
N ASP A 351 2.76 17.85 33.99
CA ASP A 351 2.40 19.13 34.61
C ASP A 351 2.81 19.05 36.10
N ASP A 352 3.70 19.89 36.52
CA ASP A 352 4.17 19.95 37.92
C ASP A 352 3.52 21.12 38.72
N ASN A 353 2.65 21.91 38.04
CA ASN A 353 1.98 23.08 38.58
C ASN A 353 2.93 24.20 39.03
N ILE A 354 4.13 24.27 38.47
CA ILE A 354 5.08 25.34 38.68
C ILE A 354 5.14 26.17 37.38
N SER A 355 4.90 27.47 37.45
CA SER A 355 5.01 28.31 36.25
C SER A 355 6.47 28.55 35.92
N GLU A 356 6.90 28.11 34.76
CA GLU A 356 8.27 28.08 34.31
C GLU A 356 8.53 28.80 32.98
N ILE A 357 9.81 28.98 32.66
CA ILE A 357 10.24 29.42 31.33
C ILE A 357 10.26 28.19 30.43
N ASN A 358 9.81 28.30 29.18
CA ASN A 358 9.85 27.23 28.21
C ASN A 358 11.13 26.41 28.25
N GLU A 359 11.01 25.12 28.39
CA GLU A 359 12.10 24.18 28.43
C GLU A 359 12.37 23.58 27.05
N SER A 360 13.60 23.19 26.80
CA SER A 360 13.96 22.48 25.56
C SER A 360 14.09 20.98 25.80
N LEU A 361 13.55 20.19 24.88
CA LEU A 361 13.71 18.74 24.83
C LEU A 361 14.26 18.37 23.45
N THR A 362 15.42 17.70 23.41
CA THR A 362 15.98 17.16 22.17
C THR A 362 16.12 15.65 22.29
N ILE A 363 15.29 14.93 21.56
CA ILE A 363 15.33 13.47 21.45
C ILE A 363 16.20 13.12 20.24
N VAL A 364 17.13 12.19 20.43
CA VAL A 364 18.08 11.76 19.40
C VAL A 364 17.82 10.31 19.02
N GLN A 365 17.56 10.06 17.76
CA GLN A 365 17.75 8.75 17.15
C GLN A 365 19.24 8.64 16.79
N ASP A 366 19.94 7.76 17.47
CA ASP A 366 21.36 7.55 17.26
C ASP A 366 21.65 6.77 15.98
N TYR A 367 22.92 6.67 15.65
CA TYR A 367 23.38 6.00 14.44
C TYR A 367 22.98 4.51 14.43
N ILE A 368 22.29 4.07 13.39
CA ILE A 368 21.89 2.67 13.24
C ILE A 368 22.80 2.00 12.21
N TYR A 369 23.55 1.02 12.67
CA TYR A 369 24.40 0.20 11.83
C TYR A 369 23.64 -1.03 11.37
N THR A 370 23.59 -1.24 10.05
CA THR A 370 23.08 -2.48 9.46
C THR A 370 24.10 -3.03 8.46
N ASP A 371 23.94 -4.29 8.11
CA ASP A 371 24.83 -4.92 7.14
C ASP A 371 24.74 -4.28 5.73
N CYS A 372 23.72 -3.46 5.51
CA CYS A 372 23.33 -2.97 4.20
C CYS A 372 23.43 -1.45 4.06
N TYR A 373 22.87 -0.75 4.99
CA TYR A 373 22.77 0.69 4.98
C TYR A 373 22.85 1.24 6.40
N ASN A 374 23.56 2.32 6.56
CA ASN A 374 23.70 2.96 7.86
C ASN A 374 22.84 4.22 7.91
N TYR A 375 21.91 4.26 8.84
CA TYR A 375 21.03 5.41 9.02
C TYR A 375 21.74 6.45 9.89
N PRO A 376 21.82 7.69 9.43
CA PRO A 376 22.50 8.76 10.18
C PRO A 376 21.69 9.18 11.41
N VAL A 377 22.36 9.83 12.34
CA VAL A 377 21.74 10.45 13.51
C VAL A 377 20.68 11.49 13.11
N ARG A 378 19.53 11.41 13.76
CA ARG A 378 18.46 12.39 13.64
C ARG A 378 18.15 13.01 14.99
N ARG A 379 17.83 14.30 14.99
CA ARG A 379 17.42 15.05 16.19
C ARG A 379 16.04 15.60 16.00
N MET A 380 15.17 15.38 16.97
CA MET A 380 13.84 15.94 17.11
C MET A 380 13.88 16.88 18.30
N SER A 381 13.67 18.16 18.09
CA SER A 381 13.81 19.21 19.11
C SER A 381 12.46 19.87 19.34
N TYR A 382 12.08 19.95 20.60
CA TYR A 382 10.81 20.47 21.08
C TYR A 382 11.05 21.57 22.12
N LEU A 383 10.05 22.41 22.29
CA LEU A 383 9.93 23.33 23.43
C LEU A 383 8.73 22.89 24.27
N ILE A 384 8.91 22.71 25.53
CA ILE A 384 7.88 22.43 26.54
C ILE A 384 7.48 23.76 27.17
N ARG A 385 6.21 24.01 27.33
CA ARG A 385 5.66 25.19 28.03
C ARG A 385 4.56 24.80 28.98
N ASP A 386 4.33 25.65 29.97
CA ASP A 386 3.19 25.52 30.89
C ASP A 386 1.88 25.47 30.11
N LYS A 387 0.93 24.78 30.68
CA LYS A 387 -0.44 24.69 30.18
C LYS A 387 -1.28 25.88 30.61
N ASP A 388 -2.04 26.47 29.69
CA ASP A 388 -3.08 27.43 30.01
C ASP A 388 -4.32 26.71 30.59
N SER A 389 -4.87 27.24 31.67
CA SER A 389 -6.07 26.64 32.25
C SER A 389 -7.30 26.88 31.37
N LEU A 390 -8.17 25.86 31.24
CA LEU A 390 -9.44 26.02 30.53
C LEU A 390 -10.42 26.85 31.37
N GLU A 391 -10.84 28.01 30.86
CA GLU A 391 -11.81 28.88 31.50
C GLU A 391 -12.93 29.28 30.52
N GLY A 392 -14.09 29.60 31.10
CA GLY A 392 -15.24 30.09 30.31
C GLY A 392 -16.38 30.61 31.19
N THR A 393 -17.47 30.96 30.54
CA THR A 393 -18.71 31.43 31.22
C THR A 393 -19.93 30.89 30.51
N LEU A 394 -20.91 30.44 31.28
CA LEU A 394 -22.27 30.12 30.84
C LEU A 394 -23.22 31.24 31.23
N THR A 395 -23.99 31.75 30.28
CA THR A 395 -24.93 32.86 30.45
C THR A 395 -26.33 32.43 30.09
N LEU A 396 -27.28 32.71 30.97
CA LEU A 396 -28.73 32.61 30.73
C LEU A 396 -29.27 33.98 30.24
N ASN A 397 -29.72 34.03 29.00
CA ASN A 397 -30.32 35.25 28.40
C ASN A 397 -31.84 35.25 28.59
N ALA A 398 -32.28 35.29 29.85
CA ALA A 398 -33.69 35.37 30.21
C ALA A 398 -33.91 36.32 31.42
N ALA A 399 -35.11 36.87 31.60
CA ALA A 399 -35.42 37.76 32.70
C ALA A 399 -35.56 37.03 34.05
N SER A 400 -35.75 35.73 34.04
CA SER A 400 -35.92 34.85 35.21
C SER A 400 -35.43 33.43 34.86
N ASP A 401 -34.97 32.69 35.87
CA ASP A 401 -34.67 31.26 35.82
C ASP A 401 -35.92 30.37 35.85
N THR A 402 -37.11 30.97 35.90
CA THR A 402 -38.39 30.26 35.98
C THR A 402 -39.27 30.60 34.77
N VAL A 403 -39.66 29.59 34.00
CA VAL A 403 -40.59 29.69 32.87
C VAL A 403 -42.02 29.38 33.26
N ASN A 404 -43.00 29.90 32.52
CA ASN A 404 -44.40 29.85 32.90
C ASN A 404 -45.16 28.63 32.38
N CYS A 405 -44.87 28.21 31.15
CA CYS A 405 -45.51 27.04 30.51
C CYS A 405 -44.49 26.07 29.92
N PRO A 406 -44.84 24.78 29.81
CA PRO A 406 -44.06 23.83 29.01
C PRO A 406 -43.94 24.33 27.58
N GLY A 407 -42.73 24.17 27.00
CA GLY A 407 -42.46 24.67 25.67
C GLY A 407 -41.93 26.11 25.61
N ASP A 408 -41.97 26.85 26.72
CA ASP A 408 -41.24 28.11 26.81
C ASP A 408 -39.76 27.89 26.55
N SER A 409 -39.12 28.84 25.91
CA SER A 409 -37.71 28.71 25.57
C SER A 409 -36.83 29.69 26.28
N VAL A 410 -35.64 29.24 26.69
CA VAL A 410 -34.57 30.07 27.24
C VAL A 410 -33.35 29.98 26.33
N GLU A 411 -32.64 31.09 26.18
CA GLU A 411 -31.36 31.10 25.46
C GLU A 411 -30.21 30.96 26.46
N LEU A 412 -29.35 29.97 26.20
CA LEU A 412 -28.09 29.77 26.91
C LEU A 412 -26.90 29.93 25.95
N SER A 413 -25.84 30.57 26.42
CA SER A 413 -24.61 30.75 25.65
C SER A 413 -23.38 30.53 26.49
N VAL A 414 -22.37 29.88 25.90
CA VAL A 414 -21.05 29.61 26.50
C VAL A 414 -19.97 30.31 25.71
N VAL A 415 -19.05 30.92 26.42
CA VAL A 415 -17.88 31.58 25.86
C VAL A 415 -16.65 31.06 26.61
N ALA A 416 -15.70 30.45 25.87
CA ALA A 416 -14.39 30.10 26.39
C ALA A 416 -13.53 31.36 26.44
N THR A 417 -12.75 31.54 27.52
CA THR A 417 -11.90 32.72 27.74
C THR A 417 -10.42 32.38 27.82
N ALA A 418 -10.08 31.16 28.22
CA ALA A 418 -8.73 30.60 28.17
C ALA A 418 -8.81 29.10 27.84
N PHE A 419 -7.88 28.59 27.02
CA PHE A 419 -7.86 27.20 26.57
C PHE A 419 -6.55 26.88 25.86
N GLU A 420 -6.21 25.57 25.80
CA GLU A 420 -5.08 25.09 25.02
C GLU A 420 -5.47 24.62 23.63
N GLY A 421 -4.76 25.10 22.62
CA GLY A 421 -4.98 24.73 21.22
C GLY A 421 -6.30 25.20 20.68
N SER A 422 -7.16 24.29 20.30
CA SER A 422 -8.57 24.52 20.03
C SER A 422 -9.44 24.05 21.19
N PHE A 423 -10.60 24.63 21.28
CA PHE A 423 -11.61 24.17 22.24
C PHE A 423 -12.85 23.74 21.50
N ASP A 424 -13.58 22.82 22.12
CA ASP A 424 -14.89 22.42 21.69
C ASP A 424 -15.78 22.15 22.93
N GLY A 425 -17.03 21.91 22.73
CA GLY A 425 -17.93 21.62 23.83
C GLY A 425 -19.29 21.20 23.32
N PHE A 426 -20.01 20.54 24.18
CA PHE A 426 -21.37 20.10 23.84
C PHE A 426 -22.32 20.19 25.06
N TRP A 427 -23.60 20.37 24.75
CA TRP A 427 -24.67 20.27 25.74
C TRP A 427 -24.88 18.80 26.08
N LEU A 428 -24.83 18.44 27.36
CA LEU A 428 -24.97 17.04 27.78
C LEU A 428 -26.36 16.49 27.48
N VAL A 429 -27.35 17.36 27.36
CA VAL A 429 -28.72 16.98 27.08
C VAL A 429 -28.91 16.26 25.73
N ASP A 430 -28.11 16.58 24.72
CA ASP A 430 -28.25 16.02 23.36
C ASP A 430 -26.96 15.93 22.58
N SER A 431 -25.82 16.18 23.21
CA SER A 431 -24.49 16.16 22.62
C SER A 431 -24.35 17.07 21.40
N THR A 432 -25.02 18.22 21.37
CA THR A 432 -24.88 19.21 20.29
C THR A 432 -23.72 20.17 20.53
N TYR A 433 -22.94 20.42 19.47
CA TYR A 433 -21.70 21.22 19.46
C TYR A 433 -21.92 22.69 19.08
N VAL A 434 -22.93 23.35 19.65
CA VAL A 434 -23.19 24.78 19.45
C VAL A 434 -23.10 25.53 20.78
N PRO A 435 -22.26 26.58 20.86
CA PRO A 435 -22.04 27.29 22.13
C PRO A 435 -23.21 28.18 22.55
N SER A 436 -24.14 28.48 21.65
CA SER A 436 -25.37 29.27 21.99
C SER A 436 -26.57 28.68 21.28
N ARG A 437 -27.67 28.47 22.06
CA ARG A 437 -28.94 27.98 21.53
C ARG A 437 -30.10 28.25 22.45
N TYR A 438 -31.30 28.20 21.87
CA TYR A 438 -32.56 28.21 22.62
C TYR A 438 -32.91 26.77 23.04
N PHE A 439 -33.30 26.65 24.33
CA PHE A 439 -33.81 25.41 24.88
C PHE A 439 -35.28 25.62 25.27
N GLN A 440 -36.11 24.69 24.86
CA GLN A 440 -37.47 24.60 25.38
C GLN A 440 -37.44 23.97 26.77
N VAL A 441 -38.23 24.49 27.69
CA VAL A 441 -38.27 24.07 29.09
C VAL A 441 -39.55 23.31 29.34
N ASP A 442 -39.45 22.01 29.55
CA ASP A 442 -40.56 21.09 29.73
C ASP A 442 -40.75 20.63 31.22
N GLY A 443 -39.87 21.11 32.07
CA GLY A 443 -39.86 20.83 33.53
C GLY A 443 -38.64 21.47 34.19
N ASP A 444 -38.57 21.38 35.54
CA ASP A 444 -37.36 21.79 36.24
C ASP A 444 -36.16 21.06 35.66
N THR A 445 -35.22 21.79 35.09
CA THR A 445 -34.14 21.25 34.34
C THR A 445 -32.82 21.97 34.63
N THR A 446 -31.78 21.20 34.87
CA THR A 446 -30.39 21.70 34.88
C THR A 446 -29.80 21.49 33.50
N PHE A 447 -29.41 22.55 32.83
CA PHE A 447 -28.67 22.48 31.59
C PHE A 447 -27.19 22.44 31.89
N GLU A 448 -26.54 21.47 31.28
CA GLU A 448 -25.12 21.24 31.47
C GLU A 448 -24.39 21.34 30.12
N TYR A 449 -23.31 22.12 30.11
CA TYR A 449 -22.44 22.24 28.98
C TYR A 449 -21.03 21.81 29.39
N LEU A 450 -20.50 20.78 28.72
CA LEU A 450 -19.15 20.35 28.91
C LEU A 450 -18.26 21.04 27.86
N LEU A 451 -17.41 21.93 28.36
CA LEU A 451 -16.32 22.54 27.55
C LEU A 451 -15.08 21.70 27.73
N PHE A 452 -14.34 21.49 26.65
CA PHE A 452 -13.06 20.80 26.68
C PHE A 452 -12.11 21.41 25.63
N ASP A 453 -10.86 21.34 25.92
CA ASP A 453 -9.79 21.75 25.00
C ASP A 453 -9.03 20.55 24.41
N GLU A 454 -8.05 20.83 23.56
CA GLU A 454 -7.23 19.78 22.93
C GLU A 454 -6.37 19.02 23.93
N CYS A 455 -6.05 19.59 25.08
CA CYS A 455 -5.31 18.96 26.15
C CYS A 455 -6.15 18.00 27.00
N GLY A 456 -7.43 17.97 26.77
CA GLY A 456 -8.38 17.12 27.49
C GLY A 456 -8.83 17.73 28.82
N ASP A 457 -8.52 19.01 29.08
CA ASP A 457 -9.11 19.73 30.20
C ASP A 457 -10.60 19.89 29.95
N THR A 458 -11.36 19.79 31.00
CA THR A 458 -12.81 19.88 30.94
C THR A 458 -13.34 20.80 32.02
N VAL A 459 -14.31 21.63 31.64
CA VAL A 459 -15.08 22.44 32.56
C VAL A 459 -16.55 22.18 32.32
N LEU A 460 -17.24 21.82 33.37
CA LEU A 460 -18.68 21.62 33.33
C LEU A 460 -19.39 22.88 33.84
N PHE A 461 -20.22 23.46 33.00
CA PHE A 461 -21.13 24.56 33.35
C PHE A 461 -22.51 24.00 33.61
N THR A 462 -23.18 24.51 34.63
CA THR A 462 -24.54 24.11 34.99
C THR A 462 -25.43 25.34 35.13
N GLN A 463 -26.65 25.26 34.64
CA GLN A 463 -27.69 26.29 34.81
C GLN A 463 -29.04 25.62 35.10
N ASP A 464 -29.59 25.92 36.26
CA ASP A 464 -30.93 25.48 36.61
C ASP A 464 -31.97 26.40 35.99
N VAL A 465 -33.01 25.80 35.43
CA VAL A 465 -34.20 26.47 34.94
C VAL A 465 -35.42 25.72 35.46
N PHE A 466 -36.37 26.46 36.05
CA PHE A 466 -37.54 25.91 36.72
C PHE A 466 -38.80 26.11 35.90
N LEU A 467 -39.68 25.12 35.93
CA LEU A 467 -41.03 25.23 35.41
C LEU A 467 -42.01 25.46 36.59
N LYS A 468 -42.98 26.35 36.42
CA LYS A 468 -44.12 26.38 37.36
C LYS A 468 -44.75 24.99 37.42
N PRO A 469 -45.35 24.62 38.59
CA PRO A 469 -45.94 23.28 38.77
C PRO A 469 -46.80 22.86 37.57
N TYR A 470 -46.29 22.00 36.77
CA TYR A 470 -46.85 21.43 35.55
C TYR A 470 -46.18 20.08 35.30
N GLU A 471 -46.96 19.09 34.89
CA GLU A 471 -46.37 17.83 34.44
C GLU A 471 -45.97 17.95 32.96
N PRO A 472 -44.68 18.10 32.65
CA PRO A 472 -44.26 18.30 31.26
C PRO A 472 -44.47 17.05 30.42
N MET A 473 -44.82 17.27 29.15
CA MET A 473 -44.82 16.17 28.18
C MET A 473 -43.42 15.69 27.94
N THR A 474 -43.20 14.39 28.04
CA THR A 474 -41.91 13.76 27.81
C THR A 474 -42.00 12.65 26.76
N PHE A 475 -40.93 12.45 25.98
CA PHE A 475 -40.80 11.35 25.05
C PHE A 475 -39.60 10.48 25.39
N GLU A 476 -39.76 9.19 25.21
CA GLU A 476 -38.64 8.31 25.06
C GLU A 476 -38.22 8.29 23.56
N ARG A 477 -37.03 8.78 23.26
CA ARG A 477 -36.51 8.77 21.88
C ARG A 477 -36.12 7.33 21.52
N ASP A 478 -36.94 6.73 20.68
CA ASP A 478 -36.64 5.43 20.13
C ASP A 478 -35.68 5.56 18.90
N THR A 479 -34.49 5.01 19.03
CA THR A 479 -33.51 4.95 17.94
C THR A 479 -33.37 3.52 17.47
N ILE A 480 -34.04 3.20 16.38
CA ILE A 480 -33.97 1.88 15.77
C ILE A 480 -32.79 1.83 14.78
N ARG A 481 -31.88 0.90 15.03
CA ARG A 481 -30.77 0.61 14.14
C ARG A 481 -31.07 -0.65 13.37
N VAL A 482 -31.01 -0.58 12.05
CA VAL A 482 -31.25 -1.71 11.16
C VAL A 482 -30.19 -1.78 10.07
N CYS A 483 -30.01 -2.93 9.52
CA CYS A 483 -29.17 -3.05 8.33
C CYS A 483 -29.92 -2.55 7.08
N PRO A 484 -29.22 -2.05 6.05
CA PRO A 484 -29.85 -1.57 4.84
C PRO A 484 -30.77 -2.62 4.20
N GLY A 485 -32.03 -2.26 4.01
CA GLY A 485 -33.09 -3.13 3.46
C GLY A 485 -34.02 -3.74 4.53
N ASP A 486 -33.71 -3.61 5.82
CA ASP A 486 -34.57 -4.06 6.91
C ASP A 486 -35.60 -2.99 7.31
N SER A 487 -36.67 -3.45 7.92
CA SER A 487 -37.76 -2.58 8.38
C SER A 487 -37.55 -2.11 9.82
N ALA A 488 -37.76 -0.82 10.09
CA ALA A 488 -37.76 -0.22 11.41
C ALA A 488 -39.21 -0.03 11.94
N TYR A 489 -39.44 -0.46 13.19
CA TYR A 489 -40.72 -0.29 13.90
C TYR A 489 -40.63 0.91 14.82
N LEU A 490 -41.36 1.97 14.54
CA LEU A 490 -41.36 3.23 15.26
C LEU A 490 -42.60 3.33 16.16
N ALA A 491 -42.38 3.51 17.45
CA ALA A 491 -43.46 3.59 18.45
C ALA A 491 -43.14 4.63 19.54
N PRO A 492 -43.19 5.95 19.23
CA PRO A 492 -42.90 6.97 20.22
C PRO A 492 -43.90 6.93 21.37
N VAL A 493 -43.38 6.97 22.60
CA VAL A 493 -44.16 7.01 23.85
C VAL A 493 -44.04 8.39 24.46
N TYR A 494 -45.15 8.96 24.89
CA TYR A 494 -45.22 10.26 25.56
C TYR A 494 -46.03 10.17 26.83
N LEU A 495 -45.65 10.94 27.84
CA LEU A 495 -46.26 11.01 29.17
C LEU A 495 -46.33 12.48 29.60
N GLY A 496 -47.29 12.81 30.45
CA GLY A 496 -47.49 14.18 30.97
C GLY A 496 -48.30 15.07 30.02
N GLY A 497 -48.35 16.36 30.30
CA GLY A 497 -49.16 17.37 29.61
C GLY A 497 -50.61 17.47 30.14
N GLU A 498 -51.29 18.56 29.85
CA GLU A 498 -52.70 18.79 30.16
C GLU A 498 -53.61 18.29 29.02
N ASP A 499 -54.73 17.64 29.34
CA ASP A 499 -55.72 17.22 28.35
C ASP A 499 -56.42 18.41 27.68
N PRO A 500 -56.74 18.37 26.40
CA PRO A 500 -56.58 17.24 25.46
C PRO A 500 -55.20 17.16 24.79
N LEU A 501 -54.56 16.00 24.84
CA LEU A 501 -53.33 15.73 24.11
C LEU A 501 -53.65 15.32 22.67
N THR A 502 -52.99 15.93 21.69
CA THR A 502 -53.18 15.61 20.25
C THR A 502 -51.90 15.20 19.60
N PHE A 503 -51.84 13.98 19.04
CA PHE A 503 -50.67 13.39 18.33
C PHE A 503 -50.87 13.38 16.82
N TYR A 504 -49.83 13.74 16.04
CA TYR A 504 -49.78 13.61 14.57
C TYR A 504 -48.39 13.19 14.09
N TRP A 505 -48.33 12.26 13.12
CA TRP A 505 -47.18 12.10 12.26
C TRP A 505 -47.22 13.22 11.21
N LEU A 506 -46.14 14.02 11.14
CA LEU A 506 -46.16 15.25 10.33
C LEU A 506 -45.96 15.03 8.85
N ASP A 507 -45.42 13.87 8.45
CA ASP A 507 -45.18 13.54 7.05
C ASP A 507 -46.48 13.12 6.30
N ASN A 508 -47.46 12.62 6.98
CA ASN A 508 -48.73 12.16 6.39
C ASN A 508 -49.99 12.56 7.18
N LEU A 509 -49.84 13.37 8.23
CA LEU A 509 -50.91 13.88 9.12
C LEU A 509 -51.83 12.79 9.66
N THR A 510 -51.30 11.60 9.96
CA THR A 510 -52.05 10.50 10.57
C THR A 510 -51.82 10.43 12.06
N GLN A 511 -52.84 9.93 12.80
CA GLN A 511 -52.78 9.76 14.26
C GLN A 511 -52.41 8.31 14.67
N ASN A 512 -52.09 7.43 13.72
CA ASN A 512 -51.78 6.05 14.03
C ASN A 512 -50.37 5.91 14.64
N ASN A 513 -50.29 5.49 15.87
CA ASN A 513 -49.07 5.12 16.59
C ASN A 513 -49.25 3.69 17.13
N PRO A 514 -48.40 2.69 16.80
CA PRO A 514 -47.09 2.74 16.16
C PRO A 514 -47.09 2.73 14.63
N ARG A 515 -45.90 2.94 14.02
CA ARG A 515 -45.67 2.95 12.58
C ARG A 515 -44.42 2.12 12.17
N ILE A 516 -44.51 1.40 11.05
CA ILE A 516 -43.37 0.67 10.45
C ILE A 516 -42.89 1.44 9.21
N ILE A 517 -41.57 1.60 9.10
CA ILE A 517 -40.92 2.21 7.94
C ILE A 517 -39.78 1.33 7.41
N LEU A 518 -39.45 1.52 6.14
CA LEU A 518 -38.21 1.05 5.56
C LEU A 518 -37.29 2.26 5.44
N PRO A 519 -36.18 2.36 6.20
CA PRO A 519 -35.29 3.50 6.12
C PRO A 519 -34.66 3.62 4.73
N TRP A 520 -34.77 4.78 4.08
CA TRP A 520 -34.31 5.03 2.70
C TRP A 520 -32.96 5.75 2.60
N ASN A 521 -32.48 6.28 3.70
CA ASN A 521 -31.17 6.93 3.84
C ASN A 521 -30.41 6.31 5.01
N ASP A 522 -29.13 6.67 5.16
CA ASP A 522 -28.29 6.25 6.29
C ASP A 522 -28.95 6.58 7.63
N THR A 523 -29.65 7.72 7.68
CA THR A 523 -30.47 8.12 8.82
C THR A 523 -31.82 8.60 8.32
N THR A 524 -32.90 8.01 8.82
CA THR A 524 -34.28 8.37 8.49
C THR A 524 -34.99 8.91 9.72
N PHE A 525 -35.43 10.16 9.62
CA PHE A 525 -36.22 10.82 10.65
C PHE A 525 -37.67 10.84 10.23
N VAL A 526 -38.56 10.41 11.13
CA VAL A 526 -40.02 10.50 10.94
C VAL A 526 -40.58 11.45 11.97
N PRO A 527 -40.88 12.70 11.57
CA PRO A 527 -41.30 13.73 12.51
C PRO A 527 -42.74 13.51 13.00
N PHE A 528 -43.00 13.84 14.26
CA PHE A 528 -44.33 13.85 14.87
C PHE A 528 -44.52 15.05 15.79
N SER A 529 -45.76 15.34 16.13
CA SER A 529 -46.14 16.40 17.08
C SER A 529 -47.14 15.92 18.10
N VAL A 530 -47.02 16.44 19.30
CA VAL A 530 -48.04 16.37 20.35
C VAL A 530 -48.25 17.77 20.89
N SER A 531 -49.49 18.17 21.02
CA SER A 531 -49.90 19.43 21.70
C SER A 531 -50.79 19.16 22.88
N ASP A 532 -50.70 20.01 23.89
CA ASP A 532 -51.51 19.95 25.07
C ASP A 532 -52.39 21.22 25.31
N GLY A 533 -53.10 21.26 26.41
CA GLY A 533 -53.98 22.37 26.76
C GLY A 533 -53.27 23.66 27.17
N CYS A 534 -51.95 23.63 27.32
CA CYS A 534 -51.11 24.80 27.59
C CYS A 534 -50.48 25.36 26.30
N ASP A 535 -50.99 24.96 25.14
CA ASP A 535 -50.44 25.26 23.81
C ASP A 535 -48.98 24.81 23.63
N VAL A 536 -48.50 23.93 24.52
CA VAL A 536 -47.17 23.32 24.33
C VAL A 536 -47.25 22.36 23.16
N LEU A 537 -46.50 22.69 22.10
CA LEU A 537 -46.33 21.83 20.94
C LEU A 537 -45.04 21.08 21.08
N LEU A 538 -45.10 19.77 21.23
CA LEU A 538 -43.96 18.89 21.24
C LEU A 538 -43.74 18.32 19.82
N LEU A 539 -42.60 18.63 19.27
CA LEU A 539 -42.14 18.13 17.97
C LEU A 539 -40.89 17.29 18.19
N ASP A 540 -40.91 16.08 17.72
CA ASP A 540 -39.71 15.23 17.70
C ASP A 540 -39.71 14.32 16.45
N SER A 541 -38.75 13.47 16.37
CA SER A 541 -38.64 12.50 15.29
C SER A 541 -38.28 11.14 15.85
N ALA A 542 -39.02 10.14 15.48
CA ALA A 542 -38.60 8.77 15.62
C ALA A 542 -37.46 8.51 14.62
N LEU A 543 -36.40 7.87 15.09
CA LEU A 543 -35.15 7.72 14.34
C LEU A 543 -34.92 6.28 13.94
N ALA A 544 -34.77 6.06 12.63
CA ALA A 544 -34.25 4.81 12.09
C ALA A 544 -32.90 5.06 11.42
N ILE A 545 -31.90 4.32 11.83
CA ILE A 545 -30.54 4.43 11.32
C ILE A 545 -30.22 3.17 10.54
N ASN A 546 -29.92 3.35 9.25
CA ASN A 546 -29.27 2.33 8.47
C ASN A 546 -27.78 2.27 8.87
N MET A 547 -27.43 1.16 9.46
CA MET A 547 -26.06 0.96 9.89
C MET A 547 -25.15 0.76 8.67
N PRO A 548 -23.92 1.24 8.74
CA PRO A 548 -22.98 1.02 7.63
C PRO A 548 -22.87 -0.46 7.31
N LYS A 549 -23.17 -0.81 6.06
CA LYS A 549 -22.90 -2.15 5.57
C LYS A 549 -21.38 -2.24 5.41
N PRO A 550 -20.76 -3.28 5.91
CA PRO A 550 -19.37 -3.49 5.58
C PRO A 550 -19.23 -3.77 4.08
N SER A 551 -18.08 -3.50 3.54
CA SER A 551 -17.75 -3.86 2.16
C SER A 551 -16.61 -4.84 2.20
N ALA A 552 -16.89 -6.10 1.89
CA ALA A 552 -15.88 -7.14 1.84
C ALA A 552 -14.84 -6.85 0.76
N GLY A 553 -13.59 -7.12 1.05
CA GLY A 553 -12.50 -6.96 0.13
C GLY A 553 -11.20 -7.45 0.74
N PHE A 554 -10.36 -8.08 -0.04
CA PHE A 554 -9.06 -8.54 0.43
C PHE A 554 -8.02 -8.59 -0.68
N GLN A 555 -6.79 -8.69 -0.27
CA GLN A 555 -5.65 -8.98 -1.14
C GLN A 555 -4.89 -10.18 -0.60
N TYR A 556 -4.11 -10.79 -1.45
CA TYR A 556 -3.24 -11.90 -1.08
C TYR A 556 -1.87 -11.76 -1.71
N LEU A 557 -0.88 -12.38 -1.09
CA LEU A 557 0.50 -12.42 -1.56
C LEU A 557 1.08 -13.81 -1.33
N ASN A 558 1.60 -14.42 -2.38
CA ASN A 558 2.35 -15.66 -2.25
C ASN A 558 3.68 -15.39 -1.52
N ASP A 559 4.01 -16.21 -0.53
CA ASP A 559 5.25 -16.08 0.23
C ASP A 559 6.43 -16.47 -0.68
N PRO A 560 7.38 -15.56 -0.92
CA PRO A 560 8.51 -15.86 -1.80
C PRO A 560 9.54 -16.84 -1.21
N TYR A 561 9.42 -17.19 0.07
CA TYR A 561 10.37 -18.06 0.78
C TYR A 561 9.77 -19.39 1.20
N VAL A 562 8.47 -19.46 1.36
CA VAL A 562 7.77 -20.67 1.80
C VAL A 562 6.81 -21.10 0.69
N PRO A 563 7.15 -22.17 -0.05
CA PRO A 563 6.30 -22.66 -1.14
C PRO A 563 4.87 -22.93 -0.67
N LEU A 564 3.91 -22.56 -1.51
CA LEU A 564 2.46 -22.73 -1.28
C LEU A 564 1.87 -21.95 -0.10
N ARG A 565 2.66 -21.10 0.55
CA ARG A 565 2.15 -20.20 1.58
C ARG A 565 1.63 -18.94 0.95
N VAL A 566 0.44 -18.54 1.34
CA VAL A 566 -0.17 -17.28 0.92
C VAL A 566 -0.55 -16.48 2.16
N ALA A 567 -0.09 -15.26 2.20
CA ALA A 567 -0.52 -14.28 3.18
C ALA A 567 -1.77 -13.56 2.67
N PHE A 568 -2.78 -13.49 3.51
CA PHE A 568 -4.02 -12.79 3.25
C PHE A 568 -4.12 -11.57 4.14
N SER A 569 -4.50 -10.45 3.57
CA SER A 569 -4.80 -9.24 4.32
C SER A 569 -6.09 -8.61 3.82
N GLU A 570 -6.85 -8.06 4.74
CA GLU A 570 -8.13 -7.46 4.45
C GLU A 570 -7.99 -6.13 3.68
N LYS A 571 -9.04 -5.77 2.95
CA LYS A 571 -9.27 -4.48 2.27
C LYS A 571 -10.71 -4.03 2.45
N ALA A 572 -11.38 -4.67 3.36
CA ALA A 572 -12.76 -4.37 3.68
C ALA A 572 -12.91 -2.95 4.25
N GLN A 573 -14.12 -2.52 4.43
CA GLN A 573 -14.43 -1.22 5.05
C GLN A 573 -15.63 -1.39 5.99
N ASN A 574 -15.58 -0.70 7.12
CA ASN A 574 -16.64 -0.66 8.15
C ASN A 574 -16.93 -2.03 8.81
N GLU A 575 -15.94 -2.89 8.92
CA GLU A 575 -16.00 -4.22 9.53
C GLU A 575 -15.33 -4.24 10.92
N VAL A 576 -15.71 -5.22 11.73
CA VAL A 576 -15.10 -5.52 13.05
C VAL A 576 -14.77 -7.00 13.20
N SER A 577 -15.23 -7.81 12.29
CA SER A 577 -14.87 -9.21 12.28
C SER A 577 -14.79 -9.76 10.86
N TRP A 578 -13.90 -10.68 10.71
CA TRP A 578 -13.57 -11.33 9.44
C TRP A 578 -13.67 -12.83 9.63
N THR A 579 -14.34 -13.49 8.71
CA THR A 579 -14.40 -14.94 8.61
C THR A 579 -14.06 -15.33 7.18
N TRP A 580 -13.11 -16.20 7.07
CA TRP A 580 -12.60 -16.64 5.78
C TRP A 580 -12.93 -18.12 5.58
N TYR A 581 -13.36 -18.45 4.39
CA TYR A 581 -13.68 -19.81 3.96
C TYR A 581 -12.73 -20.20 2.84
N LEU A 582 -11.92 -21.22 3.10
CA LEU A 582 -10.96 -21.80 2.16
C LEU A 582 -11.24 -23.32 2.11
N ASP A 583 -11.88 -23.80 1.05
CA ASP A 583 -12.41 -25.16 0.95
C ASP A 583 -13.22 -25.55 2.19
N SER A 584 -12.68 -26.43 3.04
CA SER A 584 -13.30 -26.85 4.30
C SER A 584 -12.78 -26.14 5.54
N THR A 585 -11.86 -25.19 5.37
CA THR A 585 -11.21 -24.47 6.47
C THR A 585 -11.91 -23.13 6.70
N VAL A 586 -12.16 -22.82 7.96
CA VAL A 586 -12.70 -21.53 8.36
C VAL A 586 -11.66 -20.84 9.26
N ILE A 587 -11.29 -19.62 8.90
CA ILE A 587 -10.32 -18.81 9.62
C ILE A 587 -10.98 -17.49 10.03
N THR A 588 -10.60 -16.95 11.18
CA THR A 588 -11.08 -15.65 11.65
C THR A 588 -9.88 -14.74 11.91
N GLY A 589 -10.02 -13.47 11.59
CA GLY A 589 -8.99 -12.47 11.80
C GLY A 589 -8.81 -11.55 10.60
N GLU A 590 -8.09 -10.47 10.82
CA GLU A 590 -7.80 -9.42 9.84
C GLU A 590 -6.77 -9.87 8.81
N GLU A 591 -5.75 -10.58 9.30
CA GLU A 591 -4.65 -11.10 8.51
C GLU A 591 -4.33 -12.53 8.93
N PHE A 592 -3.91 -13.34 8.01
CA PHE A 592 -3.42 -14.70 8.29
C PHE A 592 -2.57 -15.21 7.14
N GLU A 593 -1.80 -16.23 7.43
CA GLU A 593 -1.08 -17.03 6.43
C GLU A 593 -1.72 -18.41 6.33
N TYR A 594 -1.79 -18.93 5.12
CA TYR A 594 -2.33 -20.27 4.87
C TYR A 594 -1.43 -21.05 3.95
N ASP A 595 -1.11 -22.28 4.35
CA ASP A 595 -0.31 -23.22 3.58
C ASP A 595 -1.24 -24.11 2.76
N PHE A 596 -1.28 -23.91 1.46
CA PHE A 596 -2.08 -24.75 0.56
C PHE A 596 -1.40 -26.09 0.34
N ALA A 597 -2.20 -27.14 0.18
CA ALA A 597 -1.68 -28.50 0.01
C ALA A 597 -1.07 -28.75 -1.38
N ARG A 598 -1.35 -27.92 -2.37
CA ARG A 598 -0.89 -28.04 -3.75
C ARG A 598 -0.98 -26.68 -4.47
N PRO A 599 -0.22 -26.47 -5.56
CA PRO A 599 -0.43 -25.31 -6.41
C PRO A 599 -1.79 -25.40 -7.16
N GLY A 600 -2.28 -24.26 -7.62
CA GLY A 600 -3.51 -24.14 -8.39
C GLY A 600 -4.37 -22.98 -7.97
N ASP A 601 -5.55 -22.92 -8.53
CA ASP A 601 -6.54 -21.88 -8.27
C ASP A 601 -7.51 -22.33 -7.17
N PHE A 602 -7.67 -21.50 -6.15
CA PHE A 602 -8.53 -21.75 -4.99
C PHE A 602 -9.54 -20.62 -4.80
N GLU A 603 -10.78 -20.98 -4.59
CA GLU A 603 -11.79 -20.01 -4.19
C GLU A 603 -11.64 -19.69 -2.72
N VAL A 604 -11.44 -18.40 -2.42
CA VAL A 604 -11.40 -17.89 -1.05
C VAL A 604 -12.53 -16.90 -0.87
N THR A 605 -13.36 -17.14 0.12
CA THR A 605 -14.47 -16.27 0.47
C THR A 605 -14.17 -15.59 1.79
N GLN A 606 -14.19 -14.26 1.77
CA GLN A 606 -14.20 -13.44 2.97
C GLN A 606 -15.64 -13.04 3.28
N VAL A 607 -16.04 -13.24 4.50
CA VAL A 607 -17.28 -12.70 5.07
C VAL A 607 -16.89 -11.72 6.16
N VAL A 608 -17.39 -10.52 6.06
CA VAL A 608 -17.13 -9.45 7.04
C VAL A 608 -18.42 -9.06 7.73
N THR A 609 -18.27 -8.76 9.01
CA THR A 609 -19.40 -8.29 9.83
C THR A 609 -19.00 -6.95 10.44
N SER A 610 -19.88 -5.97 10.34
CA SER A 610 -19.70 -4.70 11.04
C SER A 610 -19.97 -4.86 12.55
N ASP A 611 -19.60 -3.85 13.33
CA ASP A 611 -19.88 -3.76 14.77
C ASP A 611 -21.40 -3.83 15.11
N PHE A 612 -22.25 -3.64 14.11
CA PHE A 612 -23.70 -3.75 14.21
C PHE A 612 -24.28 -5.07 13.70
N GLY A 613 -23.44 -5.99 13.24
CA GLY A 613 -23.85 -7.31 12.76
C GLY A 613 -24.31 -7.33 11.29
N CYS A 614 -24.17 -6.24 10.55
CA CYS A 614 -24.42 -6.25 9.10
C CYS A 614 -23.29 -7.01 8.40
N ILE A 615 -23.70 -7.80 7.41
CA ILE A 615 -22.78 -8.76 6.76
C ILE A 615 -22.58 -8.39 5.30
N ASP A 616 -21.38 -8.57 4.82
CA ASP A 616 -21.04 -8.59 3.39
C ASP A 616 -20.03 -9.70 3.10
N SER A 617 -19.93 -10.10 1.86
CA SER A 617 -19.00 -11.16 1.46
C SER A 617 -18.47 -10.97 0.06
N ILE A 618 -17.25 -11.42 -0.16
CA ILE A 618 -16.60 -11.48 -1.47
C ILE A 618 -15.88 -12.82 -1.64
N THR A 619 -15.95 -13.36 -2.84
CA THR A 619 -15.19 -14.56 -3.22
C THR A 619 -14.23 -14.20 -4.34
N LEU A 620 -12.95 -14.51 -4.16
CA LEU A 620 -11.91 -14.34 -5.18
C LEU A 620 -11.23 -15.68 -5.45
N ILE A 621 -10.70 -15.80 -6.65
CA ILE A 621 -9.82 -16.92 -7.02
C ILE A 621 -8.39 -16.54 -6.66
N VAL A 622 -7.74 -17.36 -5.86
CA VAL A 622 -6.36 -17.21 -5.39
C VAL A 622 -5.48 -18.22 -6.13
N ALA A 623 -4.58 -17.69 -6.94
CA ALA A 623 -3.59 -18.51 -7.63
C ALA A 623 -2.39 -18.79 -6.71
N VAL A 624 -2.12 -20.06 -6.45
CA VAL A 624 -1.03 -20.52 -5.57
C VAL A 624 0.04 -21.19 -6.42
N GLU A 625 1.25 -20.63 -6.37
CA GLU A 625 2.37 -21.07 -7.20
C GLU A 625 3.54 -21.56 -6.34
N THR A 626 4.45 -22.30 -6.94
CA THR A 626 5.67 -22.79 -6.29
C THR A 626 6.89 -22.20 -6.97
N ASP A 627 7.66 -21.41 -6.25
CA ASP A 627 8.94 -20.89 -6.72
C ASP A 627 10.09 -21.62 -6.05
N PHE A 628 11.16 -21.85 -6.82
CA PHE A 628 12.44 -22.29 -6.30
C PHE A 628 13.57 -21.35 -6.69
N TYR A 629 14.56 -21.26 -5.85
CA TYR A 629 15.66 -20.33 -6.02
C TYR A 629 17.00 -21.05 -5.93
N LEU A 630 17.90 -20.76 -6.88
CA LEU A 630 19.13 -21.51 -7.02
C LEU A 630 20.32 -20.61 -7.35
N TYR A 631 21.41 -20.80 -6.63
CA TYR A 631 22.70 -20.13 -6.85
C TYR A 631 23.73 -21.14 -7.34
N ILE A 632 24.31 -20.90 -8.52
CA ILE A 632 25.39 -21.69 -9.12
C ILE A 632 26.54 -20.76 -9.53
N PRO A 633 27.73 -20.86 -8.91
CA PRO A 633 28.91 -20.08 -9.30
C PRO A 633 29.30 -20.29 -10.76
N THR A 634 29.90 -19.30 -11.45
CA THR A 634 30.43 -19.46 -12.82
C THR A 634 31.95 -19.68 -12.87
N ALA A 635 32.63 -19.54 -11.73
CA ALA A 635 34.03 -19.84 -11.60
C ALA A 635 34.41 -20.13 -10.15
N PHE A 636 35.47 -20.86 -9.94
CA PHE A 636 36.11 -21.06 -8.66
C PHE A 636 37.62 -21.26 -8.86
N SER A 637 38.39 -21.08 -7.78
CA SER A 637 39.86 -21.09 -7.83
C SER A 637 40.41 -22.10 -6.85
N PRO A 638 40.48 -23.39 -7.20
CA PRO A 638 41.02 -24.43 -6.34
C PRO A 638 42.57 -24.34 -6.28
N ASN A 639 43.08 -23.38 -5.50
CA ASN A 639 44.50 -23.11 -5.32
C ASN A 639 44.95 -23.30 -3.86
N ASN A 640 44.02 -23.71 -2.99
CA ASN A 640 44.23 -24.02 -1.59
C ASN A 640 44.59 -22.80 -0.71
N ASP A 641 44.08 -21.62 -1.06
CA ASP A 641 44.28 -20.36 -0.30
C ASP A 641 43.15 -20.10 0.73
N GLY A 642 42.15 -20.97 0.76
CA GLY A 642 40.99 -20.88 1.64
C GLY A 642 39.86 -20.02 1.07
N ILE A 643 39.97 -19.50 -0.15
CA ILE A 643 38.98 -18.64 -0.80
C ILE A 643 38.59 -19.24 -2.14
N ASN A 644 37.30 -19.60 -2.28
CA ASN A 644 36.74 -20.18 -3.49
C ASN A 644 37.48 -21.45 -4.00
N ASP A 645 38.09 -22.20 -3.11
CA ASP A 645 38.74 -23.47 -3.41
C ASP A 645 37.77 -24.57 -3.77
N CYS A 646 36.51 -24.31 -3.56
CA CYS A 646 35.46 -25.28 -3.65
C CYS A 646 34.24 -24.73 -4.39
N PHE A 647 33.71 -25.54 -5.26
CA PHE A 647 32.54 -25.26 -6.04
C PHE A 647 31.34 -26.01 -5.48
N ASN A 648 30.31 -25.31 -5.05
CA ASN A 648 29.07 -25.92 -4.60
C ASN A 648 27.86 -25.12 -5.09
N ILE A 649 26.70 -25.76 -5.00
CA ILE A 649 25.39 -25.20 -5.34
C ILE A 649 24.68 -24.81 -4.03
N LYS A 650 23.88 -23.76 -4.06
CA LYS A 650 22.99 -23.41 -2.93
C LYS A 650 21.64 -22.96 -3.45
N GLY A 651 20.60 -23.28 -2.70
CA GLY A 651 19.27 -22.82 -3.03
C GLY A 651 18.21 -23.26 -2.01
N VAL A 652 16.96 -22.95 -2.30
CA VAL A 652 15.81 -23.31 -1.48
C VAL A 652 14.59 -23.56 -2.38
N GLY A 653 13.60 -24.29 -1.86
CA GLY A 653 12.32 -24.55 -2.54
C GLY A 653 12.35 -25.77 -3.46
N PHE A 654 13.32 -26.68 -3.30
CA PHE A 654 13.39 -27.95 -4.03
C PHE A 654 13.67 -29.09 -3.05
N GLU A 655 13.38 -30.33 -3.49
CA GLU A 655 13.47 -31.54 -2.67
C GLU A 655 14.74 -32.35 -2.92
N GLY A 656 15.34 -32.18 -4.10
CA GLY A 656 16.56 -32.88 -4.49
C GLY A 656 17.27 -32.26 -5.68
N ILE A 657 18.51 -32.63 -5.87
CA ILE A 657 19.31 -32.25 -7.03
C ILE A 657 20.04 -33.45 -7.63
N ASP A 658 20.26 -33.41 -8.95
CA ASP A 658 21.29 -34.20 -9.63
C ASP A 658 22.17 -33.24 -10.46
N PHE A 659 23.37 -33.01 -9.96
CA PHE A 659 24.31 -32.06 -10.53
C PHE A 659 25.49 -32.78 -11.13
N GLN A 660 25.81 -32.44 -12.38
CA GLN A 660 26.91 -33.03 -13.14
C GLN A 660 27.75 -31.96 -13.83
N ILE A 661 29.07 -32.13 -13.79
CA ILE A 661 30.02 -31.25 -14.48
C ILE A 661 30.76 -32.09 -15.52
N PHE A 662 30.91 -31.52 -16.69
CA PHE A 662 31.51 -32.17 -17.85
C PHE A 662 32.73 -31.39 -18.35
N ASN A 663 33.73 -32.09 -18.81
CA ASN A 663 34.85 -31.50 -19.52
C ASN A 663 34.43 -31.12 -20.95
N ARG A 664 35.34 -30.42 -21.66
CA ARG A 664 35.13 -29.97 -23.06
C ARG A 664 34.83 -31.09 -24.09
N TRP A 665 34.99 -32.33 -23.68
CA TRP A 665 34.72 -33.51 -24.52
C TRP A 665 33.38 -34.18 -24.17
N GLY A 666 32.62 -33.60 -23.23
CA GLY A 666 31.33 -34.10 -22.77
C GLY A 666 31.45 -35.28 -21.77
N ASN A 667 32.64 -35.57 -21.25
CA ASN A 667 32.78 -36.60 -20.22
C ASN A 667 32.54 -36.00 -18.85
N PRO A 668 31.75 -36.67 -17.99
CA PRO A 668 31.51 -36.19 -16.65
C PRO A 668 32.80 -36.24 -15.81
N VAL A 669 33.06 -35.17 -15.10
CA VAL A 669 34.22 -35.03 -14.20
C VAL A 669 33.84 -34.88 -12.75
N TYR A 670 32.57 -34.58 -12.51
CA TYR A 670 31.99 -34.52 -11.18
C TYR A 670 30.48 -34.79 -11.26
N SER A 671 29.95 -35.42 -10.22
CA SER A 671 28.50 -35.61 -10.04
C SER A 671 28.18 -35.60 -8.55
N SER A 672 27.12 -34.94 -8.17
CA SER A 672 26.57 -34.96 -6.81
C SER A 672 25.07 -34.90 -6.81
N GLN A 673 24.46 -35.51 -5.80
CA GLN A 673 23.04 -35.40 -5.46
C GLN A 673 22.83 -34.71 -4.11
N ASP A 674 23.87 -34.17 -3.52
CA ASP A 674 23.84 -33.45 -2.26
C ASP A 674 24.22 -31.98 -2.49
N GLU A 675 23.35 -31.07 -2.15
CA GLU A 675 23.59 -29.62 -2.30
C GLU A 675 24.75 -29.10 -1.42
N SER A 676 25.08 -29.86 -0.37
CA SER A 676 26.20 -29.55 0.52
C SER A 676 27.56 -29.97 -0.04
N ASP A 677 27.55 -30.80 -1.07
CA ASP A 677 28.78 -31.32 -1.68
C ASP A 677 29.59 -30.21 -2.36
N CYS A 678 30.86 -30.42 -2.33
CA CYS A 678 31.85 -29.42 -2.69
C CYS A 678 32.88 -30.01 -3.64
N TRP A 679 32.89 -29.54 -4.88
CA TRP A 679 33.90 -29.98 -5.86
C TRP A 679 35.16 -29.13 -5.78
N ASP A 680 36.28 -29.78 -5.57
CA ASP A 680 37.61 -29.18 -5.43
C ASP A 680 38.35 -29.00 -6.77
N GLY A 681 37.69 -29.19 -7.92
CA GLY A 681 38.33 -29.07 -9.23
C GLY A 681 39.23 -30.24 -9.58
N THR A 682 39.10 -31.38 -8.88
CA THR A 682 39.84 -32.60 -9.22
C THR A 682 38.96 -33.64 -9.91
N TYR A 683 39.58 -34.55 -10.65
CA TYR A 683 38.98 -35.74 -11.19
C TYR A 683 39.87 -36.94 -10.95
N ASN A 684 39.40 -37.96 -10.28
CA ASN A 684 40.21 -39.13 -9.85
C ASN A 684 41.46 -38.70 -9.05
N GLY A 685 41.31 -37.68 -8.16
CA GLY A 685 42.37 -37.17 -7.31
C GLY A 685 43.47 -36.36 -8.05
N LYS A 686 43.24 -35.97 -9.29
CA LYS A 686 44.16 -35.12 -10.05
C LYS A 686 43.47 -33.80 -10.40
N PRO A 687 44.17 -32.66 -10.19
CA PRO A 687 43.66 -31.36 -10.56
C PRO A 687 43.35 -31.27 -12.06
N LEU A 688 42.19 -30.79 -12.39
CA LEU A 688 41.77 -30.54 -13.76
C LEU A 688 42.42 -29.26 -14.31
N PRO A 689 42.63 -29.14 -15.63
CA PRO A 689 43.17 -27.95 -16.23
C PRO A 689 42.30 -26.71 -16.02
N ILE A 690 42.92 -25.53 -15.95
CA ILE A 690 42.25 -24.24 -16.01
C ILE A 690 41.43 -24.16 -17.29
N GLY A 691 40.20 -23.70 -17.23
CA GLY A 691 39.35 -23.54 -18.39
C GLY A 691 37.88 -23.75 -18.10
N ALA A 692 37.10 -23.73 -19.15
CA ALA A 692 35.66 -23.87 -19.10
C ALA A 692 35.21 -25.33 -19.05
N TYR A 693 34.25 -25.60 -18.18
CA TYR A 693 33.53 -26.85 -17.99
C TYR A 693 32.05 -26.59 -18.12
N SER A 694 31.33 -27.47 -18.77
CA SER A 694 29.88 -27.38 -18.78
C SER A 694 29.28 -28.14 -17.60
N TRP A 695 28.17 -27.68 -17.12
CA TRP A 695 27.44 -28.38 -16.07
C TRP A 695 25.96 -28.50 -16.44
N ARG A 696 25.33 -29.52 -15.88
CA ARG A 696 23.90 -29.75 -15.94
C ARG A 696 23.37 -30.05 -14.54
N LEU A 697 22.29 -29.42 -14.20
CA LEU A 697 21.58 -29.59 -12.93
C LEU A 697 20.14 -29.97 -13.20
N MET A 698 19.70 -31.06 -12.64
CA MET A 698 18.29 -31.38 -12.48
C MET A 698 17.91 -31.09 -11.04
N VAL A 699 16.77 -30.49 -10.86
CA VAL A 699 16.24 -30.08 -9.57
C VAL A 699 14.85 -30.68 -9.44
N ASP A 700 14.67 -31.48 -8.41
CA ASP A 700 13.36 -32.04 -8.07
C ASP A 700 12.59 -31.00 -7.26
N LEU A 701 11.50 -30.54 -7.82
CA LEU A 701 10.62 -29.57 -7.20
C LEU A 701 9.45 -30.28 -6.48
N PRO A 702 8.80 -29.63 -5.51
CA PRO A 702 7.59 -30.16 -4.92
C PRO A 702 6.54 -30.52 -5.98
N PHE A 703 5.75 -31.56 -5.71
CA PHE A 703 4.66 -32.06 -6.57
C PHE A 703 5.12 -32.75 -7.87
N ASP A 704 6.25 -33.45 -7.82
CA ASP A 704 6.82 -34.24 -8.94
C ASP A 704 7.22 -33.41 -10.18
N GLU A 705 7.43 -32.12 -10.00
CA GLU A 705 7.99 -31.26 -11.05
C GLU A 705 9.52 -31.34 -11.10
N ILE A 706 10.08 -31.23 -12.29
CA ILE A 706 11.53 -31.26 -12.49
C ILE A 706 11.98 -30.04 -13.28
N ALA A 707 12.91 -29.28 -12.74
CA ALA A 707 13.59 -28.21 -13.47
C ALA A 707 14.99 -28.64 -13.89
N ILE A 708 15.35 -28.33 -15.14
CA ILE A 708 16.67 -28.60 -15.66
C ILE A 708 17.37 -27.27 -15.97
N LYS A 709 18.61 -27.12 -15.49
CA LYS A 709 19.47 -25.98 -15.76
C LYS A 709 20.81 -26.46 -16.30
N GLU A 710 21.39 -25.70 -17.20
CA GLU A 710 22.71 -26.00 -17.80
C GLU A 710 23.51 -24.70 -17.90
N GLY A 711 24.81 -24.81 -17.82
CA GLY A 711 25.69 -23.64 -17.92
C GLY A 711 27.17 -24.00 -18.02
N ILE A 712 27.96 -22.97 -17.86
CA ILE A 712 29.42 -23.08 -17.94
C ILE A 712 30.02 -22.57 -16.64
N LEU A 713 30.98 -23.28 -16.10
CA LEU A 713 31.85 -22.84 -15.02
C LEU A 713 33.32 -22.80 -15.48
N ASN A 714 34.09 -21.98 -14.83
CA ASN A 714 35.52 -21.89 -15.13
C ASN A 714 36.35 -22.27 -13.90
N ILE A 715 37.31 -23.18 -14.11
CA ILE A 715 38.40 -23.35 -13.16
C ILE A 715 39.44 -22.28 -13.44
N ILE A 716 39.75 -21.47 -12.45
CA ILE A 716 40.85 -20.49 -12.44
C ILE A 716 41.78 -20.82 -11.28
N ARG A 717 43.06 -20.50 -11.39
CA ARG A 717 44.05 -20.75 -10.32
C ARG A 717 45.01 -19.60 -10.22
#